data_20ae7ede9887065c937f39d9d950b3b5
#
_entry.id   20ae7ede9887065c937f39d9d950b3b5
#
_cell.length_a   1.000
_cell.length_b   1.000
_cell.length_c   1.000
_cell.angle_alpha   90.00
_cell.angle_beta   90.00
_cell.angle_gamma   90.00
#
_symmetry.space_group_name_H-M   'P 1'
#
loop_
_entity.id
_entity.type
_entity.pdbx_description
1 polymer ?
#
loop_
_entity_poly.entity_id
_entity_poly.type
_entity_poly.pdbx_seq_one_letter_code
_entity_poly.pdbx_strand_id
1 'polypeptide(L)'
;MKRLAFTAAAFVLFTAAAVCQETNLPHITTTVIRSLPADAVVIDGEKLKNFSSAEQALESAGFSFKKTNDELTFHGYWNSSIKVYINGILMNDPNTGKFDFSTLDFDSVKSIKIDTSAADGAVSVYIGTFSSDYNSAHGEFSAFSKSYLNSINDTSGAKTSFSVPLVFESGSALYLQENLSVSQEKNHYGYRQTDFSKAPSFLQSYSGYKKEYAGHENILANNSLCISYSDARLPGATAALSSYISFADENCGVTGGTYYTRENQKKFSFATSLPVFIPHEKWNIKILPSYKFSDLDYTNDARTLFLRNRYSLNNCTFFSEATVLDFLKFTANISYDFSDENHSTVKKTEDSSQTNAATEQKISHTLFTSSFSAAAAFDFYGWNITLALPVNYFDPSKTWTFLYNACIQKKIILPRSDSIDFFIRASRNSTSPVFQQLYYSGNGGKGNESLVPETAFSFTAGSEYKGKINAFVKPFLVFYKDKIGWNYNGTEWLCENFGSSVNYGSDFFVSSAKLFDPFFIDASYTFCRARLTSDSSVRGNQIMYTPVHSLSLSCGISFLKNFKWSAQFAYNSKKFKDNSNKSFIPDYYNLDTKLEWKSSGLSLSLLWKNVFDFQYAAADSTPYPGTSLTLSVSLSF
;
A
#
# COMPACT_ATOMS: atom_id res chain seq x y z
N MET A 1 -19.33 15.64 17.47
CA MET A 1 -18.88 15.50 16.07
C MET A 1 -19.46 16.55 15.11
N LYS A 2 -20.79 16.77 15.00
CA LYS A 2 -21.34 17.81 14.09
C LYS A 2 -20.78 19.23 14.31
N ARG A 3 -20.46 19.64 15.54
CA ARG A 3 -19.85 20.96 15.84
C ARG A 3 -18.37 21.05 15.45
N LEU A 4 -17.59 19.97 15.57
CA LEU A 4 -16.17 19.96 15.16
C LEU A 4 -16.01 20.06 13.63
N ALA A 5 -16.84 19.35 12.86
CA ALA A 5 -16.81 19.43 11.40
C ALA A 5 -17.19 20.83 10.88
N PHE A 6 -18.16 21.50 11.56
CA PHE A 6 -18.58 22.86 11.20
C PHE A 6 -17.51 23.91 11.57
N THR A 7 -16.80 23.73 12.68
CA THR A 7 -15.73 24.64 13.10
C THR A 7 -14.48 24.50 12.23
N ALA A 8 -14.13 23.28 11.81
CA ALA A 8 -13.04 23.02 10.86
C ALA A 8 -13.35 23.62 9.47
N ALA A 9 -14.57 23.44 8.97
CA ALA A 9 -15.00 24.01 7.69
C ALA A 9 -15.02 25.56 7.73
N ALA A 10 -15.42 26.17 8.86
CA ALA A 10 -15.43 27.63 9.03
C ALA A 10 -14.01 28.22 9.12
N PHE A 11 -13.06 27.50 9.73
CA PHE A 11 -11.65 27.92 9.81
C PHE A 11 -10.97 27.89 8.44
N VAL A 12 -11.26 26.86 7.61
CA VAL A 12 -10.76 26.74 6.23
C VAL A 12 -11.30 27.85 5.33
N LEU A 13 -12.58 28.20 5.46
CA LEU A 13 -13.19 29.30 4.68
C LEU A 13 -12.63 30.69 5.02
N PHE A 14 -12.16 30.91 6.25
CA PHE A 14 -11.61 32.21 6.66
C PHE A 14 -10.15 32.41 6.23
N THR A 15 -9.36 31.35 6.09
CA THR A 15 -7.96 31.42 5.66
C THR A 15 -7.79 31.50 4.13
N ALA A 16 -8.72 30.92 3.35
CA ALA A 16 -8.65 30.89 1.90
C ALA A 16 -8.89 32.27 1.22
N ALA A 17 -9.54 33.22 1.94
CA ALA A 17 -9.86 34.52 1.36
C ALA A 17 -8.70 35.54 1.34
N ALA A 18 -7.52 35.20 1.87
CA ALA A 18 -6.50 36.23 2.16
C ALA A 18 -5.31 36.28 1.17
N VAL A 19 -5.10 35.32 0.28
CA VAL A 19 -3.88 35.34 -0.58
C VAL A 19 -4.16 34.77 -1.98
N CYS A 20 -4.51 35.63 -2.91
CA CYS A 20 -4.43 35.36 -4.35
C CYS A 20 -3.29 36.19 -4.96
N GLN A 21 -2.07 35.65 -5.00
CA GLN A 21 -1.03 36.10 -5.91
C GLN A 21 -0.44 34.88 -6.63
N GLU A 22 -0.54 34.87 -7.97
CA GLU A 22 0.19 33.90 -8.78
C GLU A 22 1.68 34.14 -8.62
N THR A 23 2.39 33.15 -8.11
CA THR A 23 3.85 33.18 -7.96
C THR A 23 4.44 31.93 -8.60
N ASN A 24 5.42 32.15 -9.49
CA ASN A 24 6.24 31.04 -10.02
C ASN A 24 7.16 30.52 -8.91
N LEU A 25 6.70 29.48 -8.21
CA LEU A 25 7.47 28.82 -7.15
C LEU A 25 8.42 27.75 -7.73
N PRO A 26 9.62 27.59 -7.14
CA PRO A 26 10.46 26.45 -7.48
C PRO A 26 9.74 25.15 -7.12
N HIS A 27 9.87 24.14 -7.97
CA HIS A 27 9.30 22.81 -7.72
C HIS A 27 9.84 22.24 -6.39
N ILE A 28 8.99 22.18 -5.38
CA ILE A 28 9.31 21.55 -4.10
C ILE A 28 8.97 20.08 -4.21
N THR A 29 9.98 19.23 -4.31
CA THR A 29 9.79 17.79 -4.30
C THR A 29 9.59 17.35 -2.85
N THR A 30 8.34 17.22 -2.42
CA THR A 30 7.97 16.76 -1.06
C THR A 30 8.30 15.29 -0.82
N THR A 31 8.54 14.52 -1.85
CA THR A 31 8.93 13.12 -1.78
C THR A 31 10.43 12.98 -1.96
N VAL A 32 11.15 12.76 -0.86
CA VAL A 32 12.55 12.33 -0.90
C VAL A 32 12.59 10.87 -1.32
N ILE A 33 12.37 10.63 -2.61
CA ILE A 33 12.49 9.29 -3.15
C ILE A 33 13.92 9.14 -3.66
N ARG A 34 14.56 7.99 -3.36
CA ARG A 34 15.67 7.48 -4.16
C ARG A 34 15.35 7.75 -5.63
N SER A 35 16.34 8.12 -6.44
CA SER A 35 16.16 8.02 -7.89
C SER A 35 15.61 6.63 -8.17
N LEU A 36 14.34 6.57 -8.61
CA LEU A 36 13.69 5.30 -8.86
C LEU A 36 14.50 4.53 -9.90
N PRO A 37 14.67 3.23 -9.74
CA PRO A 37 15.26 2.40 -10.77
C PRO A 37 14.39 2.50 -12.04
N ALA A 38 15.01 2.27 -13.15
CA ALA A 38 14.37 2.39 -14.46
C ALA A 38 13.16 1.49 -14.68
N ASP A 39 13.05 0.43 -13.89
CA ASP A 39 11.95 -0.54 -13.92
C ASP A 39 10.87 -0.27 -12.88
N ALA A 40 10.98 0.81 -12.10
CA ALA A 40 9.93 1.19 -11.18
C ALA A 40 8.62 1.48 -11.91
N VAL A 41 7.53 0.95 -11.39
CA VAL A 41 6.20 1.27 -11.90
C VAL A 41 5.71 2.54 -11.23
N VAL A 42 5.29 3.53 -12.02
CA VAL A 42 4.71 4.78 -11.53
C VAL A 42 3.26 4.89 -12.00
N ILE A 43 2.35 4.99 -11.05
CA ILE A 43 0.95 5.30 -11.28
C ILE A 43 0.76 6.74 -10.80
N ASP A 44 0.73 7.68 -11.72
CA ASP A 44 0.58 9.11 -11.44
C ASP A 44 -0.89 9.52 -11.24
N GLY A 45 -1.11 10.77 -10.85
CA GLY A 45 -2.42 11.30 -10.51
C GLY A 45 -3.45 11.16 -11.64
N GLU A 46 -3.08 11.28 -12.90
CA GLU A 46 -4.01 11.12 -14.02
C GLU A 46 -4.46 9.66 -14.19
N LYS A 47 -3.54 8.71 -14.02
CA LYS A 47 -3.88 7.27 -14.04
C LYS A 47 -4.65 6.86 -12.79
N LEU A 48 -4.31 7.40 -11.61
CA LEU A 48 -5.02 7.11 -10.37
C LEU A 48 -6.50 7.47 -10.44
N LYS A 49 -6.86 8.51 -11.18
CA LYS A 49 -8.28 8.91 -11.39
C LYS A 49 -9.13 7.83 -12.08
N ASN A 50 -8.50 6.86 -12.73
CA ASN A 50 -9.21 5.75 -13.39
C ASN A 50 -9.56 4.63 -12.43
N PHE A 51 -8.95 4.59 -11.24
CA PHE A 51 -9.19 3.58 -10.22
C PHE A 51 -10.14 4.08 -9.12
N SER A 52 -10.81 3.18 -8.46
CA SER A 52 -11.73 3.49 -7.36
C SER A 52 -11.17 3.13 -5.98
N SER A 53 -10.00 2.50 -5.93
CA SER A 53 -9.31 2.15 -4.67
C SER A 53 -7.82 1.88 -4.90
N ALA A 54 -7.04 1.90 -3.81
CA ALA A 54 -5.62 1.57 -3.85
C ALA A 54 -5.39 0.11 -4.29
N GLU A 55 -6.26 -0.81 -3.87
CA GLU A 55 -6.19 -2.20 -4.27
C GLU A 55 -6.28 -2.35 -5.78
N GLN A 56 -7.23 -1.69 -6.43
CA GLN A 56 -7.37 -1.74 -7.88
C GLN A 56 -6.15 -1.17 -8.60
N ALA A 57 -5.62 -0.04 -8.11
CA ALA A 57 -4.41 0.55 -8.66
C ALA A 57 -3.22 -0.40 -8.55
N LEU A 58 -3.05 -1.07 -7.41
CA LEU A 58 -1.99 -2.05 -7.18
C LEU A 58 -2.22 -3.35 -7.94
N GLU A 59 -3.46 -3.84 -8.04
CA GLU A 59 -3.78 -5.01 -8.86
C GLU A 59 -3.45 -4.77 -10.34
N SER A 60 -3.65 -3.55 -10.84
CA SER A 60 -3.22 -3.19 -12.20
C SER A 60 -1.70 -3.23 -12.39
N ALA A 61 -0.93 -3.22 -11.31
CA ALA A 61 0.52 -3.30 -11.29
C ALA A 61 1.04 -4.71 -10.90
N GLY A 62 0.19 -5.74 -10.88
CA GLY A 62 0.58 -7.12 -10.63
C GLY A 62 0.47 -7.58 -9.18
N PHE A 63 -0.07 -6.77 -8.27
CA PHE A 63 -0.33 -7.20 -6.90
C PHE A 63 -1.61 -8.06 -6.81
N SER A 64 -1.69 -8.86 -5.77
CA SER A 64 -2.90 -9.62 -5.41
C SER A 64 -3.21 -9.40 -3.95
N PHE A 65 -4.49 -9.23 -3.63
CA PHE A 65 -4.98 -9.01 -2.28
C PHE A 65 -5.71 -10.23 -1.72
N LYS A 66 -5.50 -10.47 -0.43
CA LYS A 66 -6.36 -11.30 0.42
C LYS A 66 -7.13 -10.34 1.32
N LYS A 67 -8.43 -10.23 1.13
CA LYS A 67 -9.25 -9.21 1.82
C LYS A 67 -9.34 -9.41 3.35
N THR A 68 -9.24 -10.63 3.83
CA THR A 68 -9.21 -10.89 5.27
C THR A 68 -7.83 -10.48 5.81
N ASN A 69 -7.77 -9.38 6.56
CA ASN A 69 -6.56 -8.76 7.10
C ASN A 69 -5.67 -8.02 6.07
N ASP A 70 -6.23 -7.58 4.94
CA ASP A 70 -5.53 -6.83 3.88
C ASP A 70 -4.18 -7.40 3.47
N GLU A 71 -4.10 -8.74 3.42
CA GLU A 71 -2.88 -9.40 3.00
C GLU A 71 -2.61 -9.16 1.52
N LEU A 72 -1.45 -8.60 1.25
CA LEU A 72 -0.96 -8.26 -0.08
C LEU A 72 0.12 -9.26 -0.51
N THR A 73 0.04 -9.71 -1.75
CA THR A 73 1.11 -10.52 -2.37
C THR A 73 1.54 -9.87 -3.69
N PHE A 74 2.82 -9.98 -4.00
CA PHE A 74 3.39 -9.54 -5.28
C PHE A 74 4.35 -10.61 -5.77
N HIS A 75 4.10 -11.22 -6.93
CA HIS A 75 4.92 -12.30 -7.50
C HIS A 75 5.23 -13.46 -6.51
N GLY A 76 4.30 -13.72 -5.56
CA GLY A 76 4.50 -14.68 -4.48
C GLY A 76 5.34 -14.17 -3.30
N TYR A 77 5.77 -12.91 -3.29
CA TYR A 77 6.20 -12.21 -2.09
C TYR A 77 5.01 -11.92 -1.18
N TRP A 78 5.21 -12.09 0.14
CA TRP A 78 4.17 -11.87 1.13
C TRP A 78 4.28 -10.48 1.78
N ASN A 79 3.24 -10.08 2.47
CA ASN A 79 3.08 -8.78 3.14
C ASN A 79 4.31 -8.28 3.91
N SER A 80 4.96 -9.14 4.69
CA SER A 80 6.14 -8.74 5.47
C SER A 80 7.32 -8.32 4.59
N SER A 81 7.35 -8.83 3.34
CA SER A 81 8.36 -8.48 2.34
C SER A 81 7.99 -7.24 1.52
N ILE A 82 6.76 -6.72 1.68
CA ILE A 82 6.26 -5.54 0.96
C ILE A 82 6.23 -4.36 1.93
N LYS A 83 7.08 -3.37 1.68
CA LYS A 83 7.16 -2.16 2.50
C LYS A 83 6.32 -1.04 1.90
N VAL A 84 5.44 -0.45 2.68
CA VAL A 84 4.56 0.64 2.24
C VAL A 84 4.98 1.93 2.94
N TYR A 85 5.29 2.93 2.14
CA TYR A 85 5.69 4.25 2.61
C TYR A 85 4.63 5.27 2.21
N ILE A 86 4.12 6.05 3.17
CA ILE A 86 3.27 7.22 2.90
C ILE A 86 4.11 8.47 3.18
N ASN A 87 4.30 9.31 2.15
CA ASN A 87 5.12 10.52 2.24
C ASN A 87 6.54 10.27 2.82
N GLY A 88 7.11 9.10 2.52
CA GLY A 88 8.42 8.69 2.99
C GLY A 88 8.45 8.01 4.37
N ILE A 89 7.31 7.88 5.05
CA ILE A 89 7.21 7.22 6.36
C ILE A 89 6.83 5.77 6.15
N LEU A 90 7.57 4.82 6.75
CA LEU A 90 7.21 3.40 6.74
C LEU A 90 5.93 3.17 7.56
N MET A 91 4.88 2.71 6.90
CA MET A 91 3.55 2.56 7.48
C MET A 91 3.19 1.13 7.88
N ASN A 92 4.01 0.14 7.53
CA ASN A 92 3.78 -1.24 7.96
C ASN A 92 3.66 -1.31 9.48
N ASP A 93 2.74 -2.13 9.96
CA ASP A 93 2.59 -2.43 11.38
C ASP A 93 3.81 -3.20 11.88
N PRO A 94 4.52 -2.76 12.92
CA PRO A 94 5.73 -3.43 13.38
C PRO A 94 5.49 -4.84 13.90
N ASN A 95 4.28 -5.12 14.42
CA ASN A 95 3.92 -6.45 14.91
C ASN A 95 3.75 -7.46 13.79
N THR A 96 2.99 -7.10 12.77
CA THR A 96 2.58 -8.03 11.71
C THR A 96 3.40 -7.89 10.43
N GLY A 97 4.14 -6.79 10.29
CA GLY A 97 4.84 -6.43 9.05
C GLY A 97 3.90 -6.01 7.91
N LYS A 98 2.61 -5.84 8.17
CA LYS A 98 1.57 -5.57 7.17
C LYS A 98 1.17 -4.10 7.17
N PHE A 99 0.67 -3.63 6.04
CA PHE A 99 -0.05 -2.36 5.94
C PHE A 99 -1.51 -2.63 5.60
N ASP A 100 -2.41 -1.97 6.33
CA ASP A 100 -3.86 -2.08 6.14
C ASP A 100 -4.32 -1.00 5.15
N PHE A 101 -4.54 -1.39 3.89
CA PHE A 101 -4.96 -0.47 2.83
C PHE A 101 -6.39 0.06 3.03
N SER A 102 -7.21 -0.58 3.86
CA SER A 102 -8.56 -0.10 4.18
C SER A 102 -8.52 1.21 4.97
N THR A 103 -7.42 1.46 5.67
CA THR A 103 -7.19 2.70 6.43
C THR A 103 -6.72 3.87 5.55
N LEU A 104 -6.35 3.62 4.29
CA LEU A 104 -5.87 4.64 3.37
C LEU A 104 -7.02 5.39 2.72
N ASP A 105 -7.03 6.71 2.85
CA ASP A 105 -7.89 7.55 2.02
C ASP A 105 -7.35 7.64 0.60
N PHE A 106 -7.88 6.82 -0.30
CA PHE A 106 -7.39 6.72 -1.69
C PHE A 106 -7.58 8.01 -2.48
N ASP A 107 -8.61 8.80 -2.21
CA ASP A 107 -8.84 10.06 -2.94
C ASP A 107 -7.76 11.12 -2.62
N SER A 108 -7.10 11.00 -1.46
CA SER A 108 -5.95 11.85 -1.13
C SER A 108 -4.67 11.44 -1.87
N VAL A 109 -4.63 10.22 -2.45
CA VAL A 109 -3.43 9.71 -3.11
C VAL A 109 -3.18 10.45 -4.44
N LYS A 110 -2.00 11.01 -4.60
CA LYS A 110 -1.56 11.73 -5.81
C LYS A 110 -0.58 10.92 -6.66
N SER A 111 0.14 9.98 -6.06
CA SER A 111 1.03 9.07 -6.79
C SER A 111 1.25 7.77 -6.04
N ILE A 112 1.41 6.67 -6.78
CA ILE A 112 1.91 5.39 -6.27
C ILE A 112 3.14 5.02 -7.09
N LYS A 113 4.25 4.71 -6.42
CA LYS A 113 5.49 4.26 -7.06
C LYS A 113 5.89 2.94 -6.45
N ILE A 114 6.25 1.98 -7.30
CA ILE A 114 6.58 0.61 -6.93
C ILE A 114 8.02 0.36 -7.32
N ASP A 115 8.85 0.03 -6.33
CA ASP A 115 10.26 -0.31 -6.50
C ASP A 115 10.49 -1.77 -6.11
N THR A 116 10.89 -2.58 -7.08
CA THR A 116 11.22 -4.00 -6.91
C THR A 116 12.71 -4.24 -6.67
N SER A 117 13.50 -3.17 -6.53
CA SER A 117 14.95 -3.22 -6.35
C SER A 117 15.40 -2.90 -4.92
N ALA A 118 14.47 -2.72 -4.00
CA ALA A 118 14.78 -2.36 -2.63
C ALA A 118 15.67 -3.41 -1.95
N ALA A 119 16.64 -2.95 -1.18
CA ALA A 119 17.55 -3.84 -0.44
C ALA A 119 16.89 -4.42 0.82
N ASP A 120 15.95 -3.67 1.40
CA ASP A 120 15.14 -4.10 2.53
C ASP A 120 13.72 -4.39 2.05
N GLY A 121 13.29 -5.62 2.28
CA GLY A 121 12.09 -6.14 1.66
C GLY A 121 12.29 -6.50 0.19
N ALA A 122 11.26 -7.11 -0.40
CA ALA A 122 11.28 -7.51 -1.81
C ALA A 122 10.73 -6.42 -2.71
N VAL A 123 9.77 -5.65 -2.19
CA VAL A 123 9.05 -4.61 -2.93
C VAL A 123 8.78 -3.44 -2.00
N SER A 124 9.02 -2.23 -2.48
CA SER A 124 8.63 -1.00 -1.80
C SER A 124 7.56 -0.26 -2.59
N VAL A 125 6.46 0.07 -1.90
CA VAL A 125 5.34 0.86 -2.43
C VAL A 125 5.38 2.24 -1.78
N TYR A 126 5.62 3.27 -2.59
CA TYR A 126 5.66 4.65 -2.11
C TYR A 126 4.38 5.37 -2.53
N ILE A 127 3.62 5.84 -1.56
CA ILE A 127 2.37 6.56 -1.72
C ILE A 127 2.60 8.03 -1.39
N GLY A 128 2.36 8.90 -2.37
CA GLY A 128 2.37 10.35 -2.17
C GLY A 128 0.95 10.89 -2.04
N THR A 129 0.66 11.63 -0.98
CA THR A 129 -0.65 12.27 -0.75
C THR A 129 -0.62 13.77 -1.02
N PHE A 130 0.53 14.33 -1.34
CA PHE A 130 0.71 15.75 -1.61
C PHE A 130 1.06 16.01 -3.07
N SER A 131 0.56 17.11 -3.61
CA SER A 131 0.92 17.58 -4.95
C SER A 131 2.10 18.56 -4.87
N SER A 132 2.99 18.50 -5.85
CA SER A 132 4.07 19.46 -6.01
C SER A 132 3.71 20.64 -6.94
N ASP A 133 2.52 20.61 -7.53
CA ASP A 133 2.18 21.45 -8.68
C ASP A 133 1.32 22.68 -8.33
N TYR A 134 1.07 22.93 -7.04
CA TYR A 134 0.24 24.08 -6.65
C TYR A 134 1.08 25.34 -6.49
N ASN A 135 1.04 26.17 -7.51
CA ASN A 135 1.62 27.52 -7.47
C ASN A 135 0.68 28.56 -6.83
N SER A 136 -0.54 28.18 -6.48
CA SER A 136 -1.56 29.01 -5.90
C SER A 136 -2.22 28.32 -4.71
N ALA A 137 -2.89 29.09 -3.87
CA ALA A 137 -3.75 28.52 -2.82
C ALA A 137 -4.89 27.72 -3.47
N HIS A 138 -5.11 26.54 -2.95
CA HIS A 138 -6.14 25.63 -3.44
C HIS A 138 -6.85 24.94 -2.27
N GLY A 139 -8.16 24.85 -2.35
CA GLY A 139 -8.98 24.13 -1.39
C GLY A 139 -9.96 23.20 -2.08
N GLU A 140 -10.24 22.08 -1.46
CA GLU A 140 -11.24 21.13 -1.91
C GLU A 140 -12.03 20.61 -0.71
N PHE A 141 -13.35 20.58 -0.85
CA PHE A 141 -14.25 19.89 0.06
C PHE A 141 -15.03 18.85 -0.71
N SER A 142 -15.10 17.63 -0.21
CA SER A 142 -15.91 16.57 -0.80
C SER A 142 -16.73 15.82 0.23
N ALA A 143 -17.89 15.32 -0.20
CA ALA A 143 -18.73 14.44 0.58
C ALA A 143 -19.19 13.30 -0.30
N PHE A 144 -19.36 12.12 0.28
CA PHE A 144 -19.82 10.94 -0.42
C PHE A 144 -20.84 10.14 0.39
N SER A 145 -21.70 9.44 -0.33
CA SER A 145 -22.59 8.43 0.21
C SER A 145 -22.55 7.20 -0.67
N LYS A 146 -22.41 6.02 -0.07
CA LYS A 146 -22.34 4.72 -0.72
C LYS A 146 -23.43 3.83 -0.17
N SER A 147 -24.16 3.17 -1.06
CA SER A 147 -25.18 2.19 -0.72
C SER A 147 -24.91 0.86 -1.43
N TYR A 148 -25.08 -0.24 -0.72
CA TYR A 148 -25.09 -1.58 -1.31
C TYR A 148 -26.51 -1.93 -1.71
N LEU A 149 -26.73 -2.35 -2.96
CA LEU A 149 -28.08 -2.65 -3.46
C LEU A 149 -28.75 -3.83 -2.73
N ASN A 150 -27.95 -4.66 -2.05
CA ASN A 150 -28.40 -5.83 -1.28
C ASN A 150 -28.31 -5.64 0.24
N SER A 151 -28.19 -4.41 0.74
CA SER A 151 -27.98 -4.12 2.14
C SER A 151 -28.99 -3.15 2.74
N ILE A 152 -28.96 -3.04 4.06
CA ILE A 152 -29.84 -2.16 4.84
C ILE A 152 -29.09 -0.88 5.27
N ASN A 153 -27.76 -0.76 5.05
CA ASN A 153 -26.94 0.30 5.64
C ASN A 153 -26.03 0.97 4.63
N ASP A 154 -25.74 2.24 4.90
CA ASP A 154 -25.01 3.14 4.04
C ASP A 154 -23.68 3.54 4.66
N THR A 155 -22.70 3.73 3.81
CA THR A 155 -21.43 4.36 4.16
C THR A 155 -21.47 5.81 3.74
N SER A 156 -21.02 6.69 4.61
CA SER A 156 -20.91 8.12 4.28
C SER A 156 -19.65 8.72 4.83
N GLY A 157 -19.16 9.76 4.19
CA GLY A 157 -17.98 10.47 4.66
C GLY A 157 -17.85 11.85 4.05
N ALA A 158 -16.93 12.60 4.63
CA ALA A 158 -16.55 13.93 4.15
C ALA A 158 -15.03 14.08 4.21
N LYS A 159 -14.51 14.87 3.30
CA LYS A 159 -13.10 15.16 3.17
C LYS A 159 -12.89 16.64 2.92
N THR A 160 -11.76 17.14 3.39
CA THR A 160 -11.30 18.48 3.06
C THR A 160 -9.80 18.42 2.80
N SER A 161 -9.35 19.15 1.80
CA SER A 161 -7.94 19.36 1.55
C SER A 161 -7.68 20.82 1.25
N PHE A 162 -6.53 21.31 1.66
CA PHE A 162 -6.08 22.63 1.26
C PHE A 162 -4.57 22.66 1.08
N SER A 163 -4.11 23.55 0.22
CA SER A 163 -2.70 23.87 0.05
C SER A 163 -2.52 25.39 -0.03
N VAL A 164 -1.51 25.88 0.66
CA VAL A 164 -1.23 27.33 0.71
C VAL A 164 0.28 27.55 0.54
N PRO A 165 0.71 28.18 -0.57
CA PRO A 165 2.07 28.66 -0.71
C PRO A 165 2.25 30.01 -0.01
N LEU A 166 3.32 30.17 0.73
CA LEU A 166 3.75 31.42 1.33
C LEU A 166 5.15 31.75 0.81
N VAL A 167 5.26 32.83 0.04
CA VAL A 167 6.53 33.29 -0.52
C VAL A 167 7.03 34.50 0.26
N PHE A 168 8.27 34.44 0.71
CA PHE A 168 8.92 35.52 1.43
C PHE A 168 9.64 36.47 0.48
N GLU A 169 9.87 37.72 0.88
CA GLU A 169 10.63 38.71 0.11
C GLU A 169 12.05 38.24 -0.25
N SER A 170 12.60 37.34 0.56
CA SER A 170 13.90 36.69 0.29
C SER A 170 13.88 35.73 -0.91
N GLY A 171 12.72 35.41 -1.47
CA GLY A 171 12.53 34.36 -2.47
C GLY A 171 12.44 32.94 -1.89
N SER A 172 12.61 32.77 -0.58
CA SER A 172 12.34 31.49 0.09
C SER A 172 10.83 31.24 0.13
N ALA A 173 10.42 29.96 0.15
CA ALA A 173 9.02 29.59 0.17
C ALA A 173 8.70 28.57 1.24
N LEU A 174 7.54 28.72 1.87
CA LEU A 174 6.92 27.75 2.76
C LEU A 174 5.65 27.23 2.08
N TYR A 175 5.44 25.94 2.13
CA TYR A 175 4.30 25.28 1.55
C TYR A 175 3.56 24.47 2.62
N LEU A 176 2.28 24.78 2.80
CA LEU A 176 1.42 24.06 3.74
C LEU A 176 0.38 23.28 2.96
N GLN A 177 0.29 21.98 3.20
CA GLN A 177 -0.74 21.12 2.63
C GLN A 177 -1.35 20.26 3.73
N GLU A 178 -2.67 20.15 3.74
CA GLU A 178 -3.40 19.30 4.68
C GLU A 178 -4.52 18.55 3.96
N ASN A 179 -4.70 17.28 4.32
CA ASN A 179 -5.85 16.47 3.92
C ASN A 179 -6.46 15.88 5.19
N LEU A 180 -7.75 16.06 5.37
CA LEU A 180 -8.55 15.50 6.46
C LEU A 180 -9.70 14.71 5.86
N SER A 181 -9.88 13.47 6.29
CA SER A 181 -11.03 12.66 5.92
C SER A 181 -11.68 12.02 7.14
N VAL A 182 -12.99 11.93 7.13
CA VAL A 182 -13.77 11.22 8.14
C VAL A 182 -14.86 10.43 7.43
N SER A 183 -14.96 9.15 7.70
CA SER A 183 -16.02 8.30 7.18
C SER A 183 -16.59 7.40 8.28
N GLN A 184 -17.87 7.11 8.13
CA GLN A 184 -18.56 6.08 8.88
C GLN A 184 -19.02 5.03 7.89
N GLU A 185 -18.60 3.80 8.12
CA GLU A 185 -18.97 2.65 7.31
C GLU A 185 -19.87 1.72 8.14
N LYS A 186 -21.05 1.44 7.60
CA LYS A 186 -21.97 0.44 8.14
C LYS A 186 -22.22 -0.58 7.04
N ASN A 187 -21.34 -1.56 6.98
CA ASN A 187 -21.37 -2.59 5.95
C ASN A 187 -22.12 -3.82 6.43
N HIS A 188 -23.45 -3.79 6.33
CA HIS A 188 -24.26 -4.95 6.52
C HIS A 188 -24.81 -5.37 5.16
N TYR A 189 -24.18 -6.30 4.49
CA TYR A 189 -24.61 -6.78 3.19
C TYR A 189 -25.05 -8.24 3.24
N GLY A 190 -26.12 -8.52 2.48
CA GLY A 190 -26.57 -9.88 2.26
C GLY A 190 -25.69 -10.60 1.26
N TYR A 191 -25.31 -11.83 1.57
CA TYR A 191 -24.67 -12.73 0.62
C TYR A 191 -25.39 -14.08 0.60
N ARG A 192 -25.20 -14.80 -0.48
CA ARG A 192 -25.71 -16.16 -0.59
C ARG A 192 -24.59 -17.11 -0.19
N GLN A 193 -24.90 -18.00 0.72
CA GLN A 193 -23.96 -19.06 1.06
C GLN A 193 -23.81 -19.97 -0.16
N THR A 194 -22.69 -19.85 -0.84
CA THR A 194 -22.31 -20.69 -1.98
C THR A 194 -21.22 -21.66 -1.55
N ASP A 195 -21.18 -22.81 -2.20
CA ASP A 195 -20.00 -23.66 -2.13
C ASP A 195 -18.87 -22.96 -2.92
N PHE A 196 -18.08 -22.15 -2.23
CA PHE A 196 -16.96 -21.40 -2.81
C PHE A 196 -15.84 -22.30 -3.37
N SER A 197 -15.97 -23.63 -3.23
CA SER A 197 -15.10 -24.59 -3.93
C SER A 197 -15.44 -24.77 -5.42
N LYS A 198 -16.62 -24.33 -5.83
CA LYS A 198 -17.08 -24.40 -7.21
C LYS A 198 -17.09 -23.01 -7.83
N ALA A 199 -16.59 -22.90 -9.05
CA ALA A 199 -16.71 -21.66 -9.81
C ALA A 199 -18.19 -21.34 -10.00
N PRO A 200 -18.68 -20.15 -9.61
CA PRO A 200 -20.05 -19.77 -9.92
C PRO A 200 -20.19 -19.64 -11.43
N SER A 201 -21.09 -20.40 -12.03
CA SER A 201 -21.41 -20.16 -13.42
C SER A 201 -22.26 -18.89 -13.52
N PHE A 202 -21.99 -18.04 -14.47
CA PHE A 202 -22.73 -16.82 -14.78
C PHE A 202 -24.25 -17.07 -14.98
N LEU A 203 -24.64 -18.30 -15.22
CA LEU A 203 -26.02 -18.72 -15.51
C LEU A 203 -26.68 -19.60 -14.42
N GLN A 204 -26.03 -19.85 -13.29
CA GLN A 204 -26.69 -20.61 -12.23
C GLN A 204 -27.76 -19.76 -11.57
N SER A 205 -29.02 -20.20 -11.73
CA SER A 205 -30.14 -19.64 -10.99
C SER A 205 -29.90 -19.87 -9.49
N TYR A 206 -29.77 -18.80 -8.74
CA TYR A 206 -29.53 -18.79 -7.29
C TYR A 206 -30.77 -19.20 -6.47
N SER A 207 -31.67 -19.97 -7.02
CA SER A 207 -32.84 -20.50 -6.30
C SER A 207 -32.39 -21.63 -5.36
N GLY A 208 -32.48 -21.40 -4.07
CA GLY A 208 -32.23 -22.40 -3.04
C GLY A 208 -31.13 -22.12 -2.03
N TYR A 209 -30.41 -21.01 -2.14
CA TYR A 209 -29.38 -20.65 -1.18
C TYR A 209 -29.94 -19.86 0.01
N LYS A 210 -29.44 -20.17 1.21
CA LYS A 210 -29.76 -19.43 2.43
C LYS A 210 -29.11 -18.05 2.35
N LYS A 211 -29.88 -17.00 2.54
CA LYS A 211 -29.36 -15.63 2.59
C LYS A 211 -28.74 -15.41 3.96
N GLU A 212 -27.45 -15.15 4.01
CA GLU A 212 -26.73 -14.80 5.22
C GLU A 212 -26.27 -13.33 5.14
N TYR A 213 -25.93 -12.75 6.27
CA TYR A 213 -25.45 -11.37 6.36
C TYR A 213 -24.05 -11.35 6.93
N ALA A 214 -23.19 -10.60 6.29
CA ALA A 214 -21.90 -10.23 6.82
C ALA A 214 -21.85 -8.72 6.97
N GLY A 215 -21.04 -8.22 7.90
CA GLY A 215 -20.91 -6.79 8.02
C GLY A 215 -20.00 -6.37 9.15
N HIS A 216 -19.59 -5.12 9.08
CA HIS A 216 -18.83 -4.44 10.12
C HIS A 216 -19.27 -2.98 10.20
N GLU A 217 -19.11 -2.39 11.35
CA GLU A 217 -19.30 -0.94 11.55
C GLU A 217 -17.96 -0.33 11.88
N ASN A 218 -17.52 0.63 11.07
CA ASN A 218 -16.24 1.30 11.23
C ASN A 218 -16.42 2.80 11.24
N ILE A 219 -15.62 3.46 12.07
CA ILE A 219 -15.37 4.90 11.97
C ILE A 219 -13.90 5.05 11.65
N LEU A 220 -13.62 5.71 10.54
CA LEU A 220 -12.26 5.99 10.09
C LEU A 220 -12.05 7.50 10.02
N ALA A 221 -10.98 7.98 10.60
CA ALA A 221 -10.55 9.37 10.47
C ALA A 221 -9.05 9.42 10.16
N ASN A 222 -8.70 10.13 9.10
CA ASN A 222 -7.32 10.32 8.67
C ASN A 222 -7.00 11.80 8.54
N ASN A 223 -5.81 12.18 8.96
CA ASN A 223 -5.24 13.50 8.70
C ASN A 223 -3.82 13.33 8.18
N SER A 224 -3.49 14.02 7.11
CA SER A 224 -2.11 14.15 6.65
C SER A 224 -1.75 15.62 6.49
N LEU A 225 -0.65 16.02 7.10
CA LEU A 225 -0.13 17.38 7.06
C LEU A 225 1.29 17.36 6.50
N CYS A 226 1.59 18.27 5.58
CA CYS A 226 2.94 18.54 5.12
C CYS A 226 3.25 20.03 5.19
N ILE A 227 4.36 20.36 5.80
CA ILE A 227 4.93 21.69 5.80
C ILE A 227 6.30 21.60 5.17
N SER A 228 6.47 22.13 3.96
CA SER A 228 7.75 22.10 3.27
C SER A 228 8.32 23.51 3.10
N TYR A 229 9.64 23.59 3.23
CA TYR A 229 10.40 24.84 3.12
C TYR A 229 11.49 24.70 2.05
N SER A 230 11.64 25.72 1.23
CA SER A 230 12.75 25.89 0.29
C SER A 230 13.49 27.19 0.58
N ASP A 231 14.82 27.15 0.59
CA ASP A 231 15.64 28.35 0.84
C ASP A 231 16.16 28.90 -0.50
N ALA A 232 15.88 30.18 -0.78
CA ALA A 232 16.35 30.83 -1.99
C ALA A 232 17.89 30.97 -2.05
N ARG A 233 18.56 30.97 -0.88
CA ARG A 233 20.05 31.06 -0.79
C ARG A 233 20.74 29.74 -1.10
N LEU A 234 20.01 28.63 -1.01
CA LEU A 234 20.47 27.28 -1.31
C LEU A 234 19.56 26.65 -2.36
N PRO A 235 19.71 27.00 -3.65
CA PRO A 235 18.80 26.55 -4.70
C PRO A 235 18.62 25.03 -4.71
N GLY A 236 17.37 24.58 -4.62
CA GLY A 236 17.03 23.16 -4.56
C GLY A 236 17.12 22.51 -3.18
N ALA A 237 17.63 23.22 -2.15
CA ALA A 237 17.56 22.70 -0.79
C ALA A 237 16.13 22.77 -0.26
N THR A 238 15.68 21.66 0.33
CA THR A 238 14.33 21.54 0.87
C THR A 238 14.34 20.83 2.22
N ALA A 239 13.46 21.26 3.10
CA ALA A 239 13.11 20.54 4.31
C ALA A 239 11.59 20.41 4.37
N ALA A 240 11.08 19.27 4.78
CA ALA A 240 9.65 19.09 4.91
C ALA A 240 9.33 18.35 6.22
N LEU A 241 8.32 18.81 6.93
CA LEU A 241 7.71 18.08 8.03
C LEU A 241 6.44 17.44 7.49
N SER A 242 6.40 16.12 7.46
CA SER A 242 5.20 15.37 7.10
C SER A 242 4.67 14.64 8.31
N SER A 243 3.37 14.69 8.54
CA SER A 243 2.71 13.88 9.56
C SER A 243 1.49 13.16 8.99
N TYR A 244 1.20 12.00 9.56
CA TYR A 244 0.04 11.19 9.23
C TYR A 244 -0.59 10.70 10.52
N ILE A 245 -1.89 10.94 10.68
CA ILE A 245 -2.68 10.48 11.82
C ILE A 245 -3.82 9.65 11.26
N SER A 246 -4.01 8.46 11.82
CA SER A 246 -5.13 7.58 11.49
C SER A 246 -5.79 7.10 12.77
N PHE A 247 -7.10 7.15 12.79
CA PHE A 247 -7.94 6.58 13.82
C PHE A 247 -8.98 5.67 13.17
N ALA A 248 -9.11 4.44 13.66
CA ALA A 248 -10.14 3.51 13.27
C ALA A 248 -10.80 2.91 14.52
N ASP A 249 -12.12 2.89 14.55
CA ASP A 249 -12.94 2.17 15.54
C ASP A 249 -13.78 1.16 14.76
N GLU A 250 -13.40 -0.12 14.88
CA GLU A 250 -13.91 -1.21 14.06
C GLU A 250 -14.60 -2.24 14.92
N ASN A 251 -15.86 -2.54 14.61
CA ASN A 251 -16.50 -3.74 15.10
C ASN A 251 -16.12 -4.90 14.18
N CYS A 252 -15.37 -5.86 14.70
CA CYS A 252 -14.98 -7.06 13.98
C CYS A 252 -16.22 -7.91 13.73
N GLY A 253 -16.84 -7.76 12.58
CA GLY A 253 -18.05 -8.49 12.19
C GLY A 253 -17.77 -9.98 11.98
N VAL A 254 -18.76 -10.82 12.26
CA VAL A 254 -18.69 -12.25 11.99
C VAL A 254 -19.21 -12.59 10.61
N THR A 255 -18.52 -13.49 9.96
CA THR A 255 -18.97 -14.22 8.80
C THR A 255 -19.80 -15.45 9.24
N GLY A 256 -21.03 -15.55 8.72
CA GLY A 256 -21.82 -16.77 8.84
C GLY A 256 -22.76 -16.81 10.05
N GLY A 257 -23.84 -16.07 9.98
CA GLY A 257 -24.94 -16.17 10.92
C GLY A 257 -25.53 -14.83 11.35
N THR A 258 -26.62 -14.89 12.05
CA THR A 258 -27.44 -13.77 12.54
C THR A 258 -26.80 -12.98 13.70
N TYR A 259 -25.53 -13.18 14.01
CA TYR A 259 -24.91 -12.63 15.21
C TYR A 259 -23.84 -11.61 14.84
N TYR A 260 -24.08 -10.37 15.28
CA TYR A 260 -23.04 -9.37 15.43
C TYR A 260 -22.16 -9.78 16.61
N THR A 261 -20.86 -9.99 16.38
CA THR A 261 -19.95 -10.03 17.52
C THR A 261 -19.82 -8.63 18.08
N ARG A 262 -19.68 -8.55 19.40
CA ARG A 262 -19.33 -7.32 20.12
C ARG A 262 -17.83 -7.12 20.17
N GLU A 263 -17.08 -7.89 19.37
CA GLU A 263 -15.66 -7.69 19.22
C GLU A 263 -15.41 -6.30 18.64
N ASN A 264 -14.53 -5.57 19.30
CA ASN A 264 -14.20 -4.23 18.90
C ASN A 264 -12.69 -4.05 18.88
N GLN A 265 -12.22 -3.35 17.87
CA GLN A 265 -10.82 -3.00 17.71
C GLN A 265 -10.70 -1.49 17.46
N LYS A 266 -9.94 -0.83 18.34
CA LYS A 266 -9.60 0.59 18.13
C LYS A 266 -8.14 0.71 17.80
N LYS A 267 -7.86 1.35 16.69
CA LYS A 267 -6.50 1.61 16.22
C LYS A 267 -6.28 3.12 16.21
N PHE A 268 -5.18 3.54 16.79
CA PHE A 268 -4.66 4.89 16.64
C PHE A 268 -3.24 4.79 16.11
N SER A 269 -2.94 5.53 15.06
CA SER A 269 -1.58 5.63 14.53
C SER A 269 -1.20 7.09 14.31
N PHE A 270 -0.02 7.44 14.76
CA PHE A 270 0.62 8.71 14.49
C PHE A 270 1.97 8.44 13.86
N ALA A 271 2.28 9.09 12.76
CA ALA A 271 3.56 8.97 12.10
C ALA A 271 4.04 10.34 11.63
N THR A 272 5.34 10.60 11.74
CA THR A 272 5.94 11.86 11.31
C THR A 272 7.32 11.63 10.71
N SER A 273 7.71 12.48 9.76
CA SER A 273 9.05 12.50 9.19
C SER A 273 9.51 13.93 8.92
N LEU A 274 10.83 14.12 8.95
CA LEU A 274 11.49 15.39 8.64
C LEU A 274 12.55 15.18 7.55
N PRO A 275 12.17 14.91 6.30
CA PRO A 275 13.12 14.85 5.20
C PRO A 275 13.83 16.19 4.99
N VAL A 276 15.14 16.14 4.92
CA VAL A 276 16.00 17.26 4.56
C VAL A 276 16.81 16.88 3.34
N PHE A 277 16.78 17.71 2.32
CA PHE A 277 17.55 17.55 1.10
C PHE A 277 18.45 18.76 0.87
N ILE A 278 19.74 18.50 0.69
CA ILE A 278 20.76 19.53 0.40
C ILE A 278 21.45 19.14 -0.91
N PRO A 279 21.09 19.76 -2.03
CA PRO A 279 21.77 19.57 -3.31
C PRO A 279 23.03 20.41 -3.41
N HIS A 280 24.00 19.89 -4.12
CA HIS A 280 25.20 20.59 -4.57
C HIS A 280 25.53 20.13 -6.00
N GLU A 281 26.30 20.90 -6.76
CA GLU A 281 26.64 20.56 -8.15
C GLU A 281 27.19 19.14 -8.35
N LYS A 282 28.03 18.69 -7.43
CA LYS A 282 28.73 17.38 -7.52
C LYS A 282 28.30 16.37 -6.46
N TRP A 283 27.52 16.77 -5.47
CA TRP A 283 27.05 15.87 -4.42
C TRP A 283 25.68 16.30 -3.91
N ASN A 284 24.96 15.39 -3.32
CA ASN A 284 23.75 15.69 -2.57
C ASN A 284 23.68 14.87 -1.29
N ILE A 285 22.99 15.42 -0.31
CA ILE A 285 22.73 14.76 0.97
C ILE A 285 21.23 14.76 1.21
N LYS A 286 20.71 13.63 1.65
CA LYS A 286 19.34 13.47 2.14
C LYS A 286 19.36 12.83 3.50
N ILE A 287 18.60 13.40 4.43
CA ILE A 287 18.42 12.85 5.78
C ILE A 287 16.93 12.69 5.96
N LEU A 288 16.49 11.50 6.36
CA LEU A 288 15.09 11.17 6.52
C LEU A 288 14.86 10.51 7.90
N PRO A 289 14.80 11.29 8.99
CA PRO A 289 14.31 10.78 10.25
C PRO A 289 12.79 10.62 10.20
N SER A 290 12.30 9.53 10.77
CA SER A 290 10.87 9.30 10.92
C SER A 290 10.56 8.60 12.23
N TYR A 291 9.37 8.86 12.74
CA TYR A 291 8.83 8.25 13.94
C TYR A 291 7.40 7.81 13.68
N LYS A 292 7.05 6.61 14.15
CA LYS A 292 5.68 6.09 14.11
C LYS A 292 5.33 5.55 15.49
N PHE A 293 4.11 5.83 15.91
CA PHE A 293 3.48 5.27 17.08
C PHE A 293 2.14 4.63 16.68
N SER A 294 1.84 3.46 17.21
CA SER A 294 0.56 2.77 17.02
C SER A 294 0.05 2.26 18.36
N ASP A 295 -1.20 2.49 18.63
CA ASP A 295 -1.93 1.97 19.81
C ASP A 295 -3.14 1.18 19.32
N LEU A 296 -3.21 -0.08 19.70
CA LEU A 296 -4.26 -1.02 19.34
C LEU A 296 -4.93 -1.52 20.60
N ASP A 297 -6.20 -1.17 20.81
CA ASP A 297 -7.06 -1.73 21.84
C ASP A 297 -8.02 -2.74 21.21
N TYR A 298 -8.00 -3.97 21.68
CA TYR A 298 -8.92 -5.03 21.26
C TYR A 298 -9.74 -5.52 22.45
N THR A 299 -11.03 -5.76 22.21
CA THR A 299 -11.97 -6.33 23.19
C THR A 299 -12.74 -7.46 22.52
N ASN A 300 -12.73 -8.65 23.16
CA ASN A 300 -13.49 -9.79 22.65
C ASN A 300 -15.01 -9.62 22.86
N ASP A 301 -15.81 -10.47 22.19
CA ASP A 301 -17.27 -10.45 22.23
C ASP A 301 -17.85 -10.57 23.65
N ALA A 302 -17.29 -11.44 24.48
CA ALA A 302 -17.70 -11.62 25.88
C ALA A 302 -17.26 -10.48 26.81
N ARG A 303 -16.43 -9.54 26.33
CA ARG A 303 -15.82 -8.46 27.14
C ARG A 303 -15.01 -8.95 28.35
N THR A 304 -14.47 -10.16 28.25
CA THR A 304 -13.62 -10.79 29.26
C THR A 304 -12.14 -10.66 28.96
N LEU A 305 -11.79 -10.43 27.68
CA LEU A 305 -10.42 -10.25 27.22
C LEU A 305 -10.25 -8.84 26.66
N PHE A 306 -9.29 -8.13 27.19
CA PHE A 306 -8.85 -6.82 26.73
C PHE A 306 -7.36 -6.92 26.41
N LEU A 307 -7.00 -6.63 25.15
CA LEU A 307 -5.63 -6.57 24.71
C LEU A 307 -5.30 -5.12 24.34
N ARG A 308 -4.15 -4.66 24.78
CA ARG A 308 -3.62 -3.37 24.34
C ARG A 308 -2.19 -3.55 23.89
N ASN A 309 -1.95 -3.21 22.64
CA ASN A 309 -0.64 -3.29 22.00
C ASN A 309 -0.20 -1.91 21.57
N ARG A 310 0.96 -1.50 22.05
CA ARG A 310 1.59 -0.24 21.69
C ARG A 310 2.90 -0.52 21.01
N TYR A 311 3.09 0.09 19.86
CA TYR A 311 4.31 -0.02 19.08
C TYR A 311 4.88 1.36 18.83
N SER A 312 6.20 1.50 18.92
CA SER A 312 6.91 2.65 18.39
C SER A 312 7.96 2.20 17.41
N LEU A 313 8.16 2.96 16.35
CA LEU A 313 9.19 2.75 15.35
C LEU A 313 9.93 4.07 15.13
N ASN A 314 11.21 4.05 15.40
CA ASN A 314 12.14 5.14 15.05
C ASN A 314 12.98 4.68 13.87
N ASN A 315 12.91 5.41 12.78
CA ASN A 315 13.72 5.17 11.60
C ASN A 315 14.53 6.42 11.27
N CYS A 316 15.77 6.25 10.85
CA CYS A 316 16.52 7.32 10.22
C CYS A 316 17.33 6.77 9.05
N THR A 317 17.18 7.41 7.91
CA THR A 317 17.95 7.10 6.71
C THR A 317 18.82 8.30 6.35
N PHE A 318 20.10 8.07 6.22
CA PHE A 318 21.06 9.02 5.65
C PHE A 318 21.46 8.51 4.27
N PHE A 319 21.32 9.36 3.27
CA PHE A 319 21.68 9.08 1.89
C PHE A 319 22.58 10.18 1.37
N SER A 320 23.68 9.81 0.71
CA SER A 320 24.57 10.71 0.00
C SER A 320 24.86 10.20 -1.40
N GLU A 321 24.85 11.08 -2.37
CA GLU A 321 25.26 10.81 -3.74
C GLU A 321 26.35 11.79 -4.13
N ALA A 322 27.41 11.31 -4.78
CA ALA A 322 28.48 12.13 -5.33
C ALA A 322 28.73 11.78 -6.79
N THR A 323 28.75 12.80 -7.64
CA THR A 323 29.19 12.69 -9.05
C THR A 323 30.69 12.94 -9.09
N VAL A 324 31.46 11.88 -9.34
CA VAL A 324 32.94 11.95 -9.36
C VAL A 324 33.42 12.34 -10.75
N LEU A 325 32.80 11.75 -11.76
CA LEU A 325 32.99 12.05 -13.17
C LEU A 325 31.61 12.16 -13.84
N ASP A 326 31.48 12.82 -14.97
CA ASP A 326 30.21 13.00 -15.65
C ASP A 326 29.48 11.66 -15.95
N PHE A 327 30.25 10.59 -16.07
CA PHE A 327 29.75 9.23 -16.32
C PHE A 327 29.76 8.33 -15.07
N LEU A 328 30.22 8.80 -13.89
CA LEU A 328 30.39 7.98 -12.71
C LEU A 328 29.83 8.64 -11.46
N LYS A 329 28.85 8.02 -10.86
CA LYS A 329 28.23 8.43 -9.59
C LYS A 329 28.44 7.38 -8.52
N PHE A 330 28.74 7.82 -7.31
CA PHE A 330 28.74 6.98 -6.12
C PHE A 330 27.60 7.38 -5.19
N THR A 331 26.97 6.39 -4.59
CA THR A 331 25.95 6.59 -3.56
C THR A 331 26.31 5.81 -2.31
N ALA A 332 26.05 6.41 -1.15
CA ALA A 332 26.11 5.75 0.14
C ALA A 332 24.77 5.93 0.85
N ASN A 333 24.31 4.88 1.48
CA ASN A 333 23.08 4.89 2.27
C ASN A 333 23.31 4.15 3.58
N ILE A 334 22.91 4.78 4.68
CA ILE A 334 22.91 4.19 6.02
C ILE A 334 21.51 4.37 6.57
N SER A 335 20.88 3.31 7.02
CA SER A 335 19.61 3.36 7.70
C SER A 335 19.61 2.50 8.96
N TYR A 336 18.79 2.88 9.92
CA TYR A 336 18.47 2.05 11.06
C TYR A 336 17.00 2.14 11.37
N ASP A 337 16.46 1.03 11.90
CA ASP A 337 15.13 0.90 12.44
C ASP A 337 15.24 0.41 13.88
N PHE A 338 14.62 1.13 14.79
CA PHE A 338 14.52 0.77 16.18
C PHE A 338 13.04 0.73 16.56
N SER A 339 12.55 -0.44 16.90
CA SER A 339 11.13 -0.68 17.20
C SER A 339 10.96 -1.22 18.60
N ASP A 340 10.00 -0.68 19.33
CA ASP A 340 9.58 -1.16 20.64
C ASP A 340 8.14 -1.64 20.60
N GLU A 341 7.89 -2.75 21.27
CA GLU A 341 6.58 -3.29 21.56
C GLU A 341 6.30 -3.23 23.06
N ASN A 342 5.11 -2.76 23.44
CA ASN A 342 4.57 -2.88 24.77
C ASN A 342 3.19 -3.51 24.70
N HIS A 343 3.07 -4.71 25.19
CA HIS A 343 1.84 -5.49 25.19
C HIS A 343 1.28 -5.60 26.59
N SER A 344 -0.02 -5.31 26.77
CA SER A 344 -0.73 -5.58 28.02
C SER A 344 -2.00 -6.39 27.75
N THR A 345 -2.17 -7.46 28.51
CA THR A 345 -3.35 -8.33 28.47
C THR A 345 -4.05 -8.28 29.81
N VAL A 346 -5.34 -7.96 29.80
CA VAL A 346 -6.20 -8.02 30.98
C VAL A 346 -7.28 -9.06 30.74
N LYS A 347 -7.29 -10.12 31.57
CA LYS A 347 -8.34 -11.13 31.59
C LYS A 347 -9.24 -10.89 32.79
N LYS A 348 -10.55 -10.75 32.58
CA LYS A 348 -11.57 -10.72 33.62
C LYS A 348 -12.23 -12.09 33.69
N THR A 349 -12.21 -12.75 34.86
CA THR A 349 -12.94 -13.98 35.11
C THR A 349 -14.36 -13.63 35.55
N GLU A 350 -15.36 -14.21 34.90
CA GLU A 350 -16.78 -14.09 35.29
C GLU A 350 -17.11 -15.00 36.51
N ASP A 351 -16.35 -14.94 37.58
CA ASP A 351 -16.75 -15.68 38.78
C ASP A 351 -17.57 -14.75 39.69
N SER A 352 -18.85 -15.06 39.82
CA SER A 352 -19.89 -14.26 40.47
C SER A 352 -19.77 -14.18 41.99
N SER A 353 -18.68 -14.66 42.57
CA SER A 353 -18.53 -14.74 44.04
C SER A 353 -17.25 -14.12 44.62
N GLN A 354 -16.33 -13.64 43.80
CA GLN A 354 -15.16 -12.90 44.30
C GLN A 354 -14.81 -11.70 43.43
N THR A 355 -14.51 -10.60 44.10
CA THR A 355 -13.98 -9.35 43.53
C THR A 355 -13.07 -9.60 42.32
N ASN A 356 -13.45 -9.03 41.16
CA ASN A 356 -12.78 -9.05 39.89
C ASN A 356 -11.25 -9.07 39.99
N ALA A 357 -10.63 -10.21 40.05
CA ALA A 357 -9.19 -10.34 39.92
C ALA A 357 -8.84 -10.22 38.44
N ALA A 358 -8.53 -9.00 38.00
CA ALA A 358 -7.97 -8.77 36.68
C ALA A 358 -6.48 -9.15 36.73
N THR A 359 -6.09 -10.18 36.01
CA THR A 359 -4.67 -10.48 35.85
C THR A 359 -4.13 -9.63 34.70
N GLU A 360 -3.29 -8.67 35.00
CA GLU A 360 -2.58 -7.86 34.00
C GLU A 360 -1.20 -8.46 33.75
N GLN A 361 -0.92 -8.83 32.51
CA GLN A 361 0.40 -9.26 32.07
C GLN A 361 0.97 -8.16 31.16
N LYS A 362 2.17 -7.67 31.47
CA LYS A 362 2.91 -6.72 30.66
C LYS A 362 4.16 -7.37 30.09
N ILE A 363 4.37 -7.22 28.81
CA ILE A 363 5.53 -7.72 28.09
C ILE A 363 6.08 -6.58 27.23
N SER A 364 7.40 -6.47 27.17
CA SER A 364 8.08 -5.48 26.31
C SER A 364 9.20 -6.15 25.53
N HIS A 365 9.26 -5.87 24.23
CA HIS A 365 10.31 -6.34 23.34
C HIS A 365 10.85 -5.19 22.50
N THR A 366 12.11 -5.31 22.11
CA THR A 366 12.80 -4.34 21.27
C THR A 366 13.42 -5.03 20.07
N LEU A 367 13.27 -4.46 18.89
CA LEU A 367 13.93 -4.89 17.65
C LEU A 367 14.82 -3.79 17.12
N PHE A 368 16.04 -4.15 16.73
CA PHE A 368 16.95 -3.27 16.04
C PHE A 368 17.38 -3.89 14.72
N THR A 369 17.27 -3.11 13.63
CA THR A 369 17.84 -3.45 12.34
C THR A 369 18.65 -2.28 11.80
N SER A 370 19.70 -2.56 11.09
CA SER A 370 20.47 -1.53 10.39
C SER A 370 20.87 -2.00 9.00
N SER A 371 20.97 -1.06 8.09
CA SER A 371 21.39 -1.30 6.71
C SER A 371 22.46 -0.29 6.32
N PHE A 372 23.52 -0.78 5.71
CA PHE A 372 24.53 0.02 5.03
C PHE A 372 24.56 -0.38 3.56
N SER A 373 24.57 0.58 2.65
CA SER A 373 24.68 0.31 1.21
C SER A 373 25.65 1.27 0.55
N ALA A 374 26.54 0.74 -0.25
CA ALA A 374 27.34 1.51 -1.21
C ALA A 374 26.93 1.11 -2.63
N ALA A 375 26.82 2.08 -3.52
CA ALA A 375 26.52 1.80 -4.91
C ALA A 375 27.34 2.69 -5.85
N ALA A 376 27.61 2.18 -7.05
CA ALA A 376 28.20 2.91 -8.16
C ALA A 376 27.26 2.83 -9.37
N ALA A 377 27.13 3.95 -10.07
CA ALA A 377 26.38 4.03 -11.32
C ALA A 377 27.29 4.62 -12.41
N PHE A 378 27.34 3.94 -13.54
CA PHE A 378 28.08 4.33 -14.73
C PHE A 378 27.12 4.67 -15.85
N ASP A 379 27.22 5.88 -16.39
CA ASP A 379 26.46 6.34 -17.55
C ASP A 379 27.41 6.54 -18.75
N PHE A 380 27.23 5.72 -19.80
CA PHE A 380 28.11 5.78 -20.96
C PHE A 380 27.37 5.41 -22.25
N TYR A 381 27.30 6.32 -23.21
CA TYR A 381 26.63 6.14 -24.51
C TYR A 381 25.20 5.55 -24.39
N GLY A 382 24.43 6.05 -23.42
CA GLY A 382 23.06 5.57 -23.15
C GLY A 382 22.99 4.19 -22.50
N TRP A 383 24.12 3.61 -22.06
CA TRP A 383 24.15 2.50 -21.11
C TRP A 383 24.22 3.06 -19.69
N ASN A 384 23.36 2.59 -18.84
CA ASN A 384 23.41 2.83 -17.39
C ASN A 384 23.70 1.49 -16.70
N ILE A 385 24.80 1.41 -15.98
CA ILE A 385 25.20 0.23 -15.22
C ILE A 385 25.24 0.62 -13.75
N THR A 386 24.44 -0.02 -12.92
CA THR A 386 24.41 0.21 -11.47
C THR A 386 24.77 -1.06 -10.72
N LEU A 387 25.60 -0.89 -9.69
CA LEU A 387 25.94 -1.94 -8.74
C LEU A 387 25.79 -1.38 -7.33
N ALA A 388 24.92 -1.99 -6.53
CA ALA A 388 24.76 -1.69 -5.12
C ALA A 388 25.07 -2.93 -4.27
N LEU A 389 25.74 -2.73 -3.14
CA LEU A 389 26.15 -3.78 -2.22
C LEU A 389 25.64 -3.45 -0.80
N PRO A 390 24.35 -3.73 -0.52
CA PRO A 390 23.80 -3.55 0.81
C PRO A 390 24.28 -4.63 1.78
N VAL A 391 24.39 -4.26 3.04
CA VAL A 391 24.64 -5.19 4.17
C VAL A 391 23.65 -4.85 5.26
N ASN A 392 22.80 -5.82 5.62
CA ASN A 392 21.80 -5.67 6.66
C ASN A 392 22.22 -6.41 7.93
N TYR A 393 21.98 -5.81 9.08
CA TYR A 393 22.15 -6.41 10.39
C TYR A 393 20.79 -6.54 11.08
N PHE A 394 20.54 -7.71 11.68
CA PHE A 394 19.34 -8.00 12.44
C PHE A 394 19.73 -8.46 13.85
N ASP A 395 19.39 -7.64 14.86
CA ASP A 395 19.88 -7.83 16.23
C ASP A 395 19.36 -9.11 16.93
N PRO A 396 18.05 -9.49 16.86
CA PRO A 396 17.58 -10.67 17.59
C PRO A 396 18.38 -11.94 17.30
N SER A 397 18.66 -12.23 16.03
CA SER A 397 19.52 -13.37 15.65
C SER A 397 20.98 -13.01 15.44
N LYS A 398 21.38 -11.75 15.63
CA LYS A 398 22.75 -11.21 15.40
C LYS A 398 23.30 -11.56 14.01
N THR A 399 22.40 -11.53 13.01
CA THR A 399 22.70 -12.00 11.65
C THR A 399 23.09 -10.83 10.76
N TRP A 400 24.23 -10.97 10.06
CA TRP A 400 24.64 -10.12 8.96
C TRP A 400 24.23 -10.74 7.63
N THR A 401 23.51 -9.98 6.80
CA THR A 401 23.07 -10.44 5.47
C THR A 401 23.69 -9.55 4.40
N PHE A 402 24.57 -10.15 3.58
CA PHE A 402 25.19 -9.47 2.44
C PHE A 402 24.25 -9.56 1.22
N LEU A 403 23.95 -8.44 0.63
CA LEU A 403 23.00 -8.28 -0.45
C LEU A 403 23.70 -7.68 -1.67
N TYR A 404 23.06 -7.72 -2.82
CA TYR A 404 23.50 -7.03 -4.01
C TYR A 404 22.32 -6.66 -4.90
N ASN A 405 22.51 -5.60 -5.68
CA ASN A 405 21.62 -5.22 -6.77
C ASN A 405 22.47 -4.72 -7.93
N ALA A 406 22.51 -5.49 -8.99
CA ALA A 406 23.22 -5.18 -10.23
C ALA A 406 22.20 -4.99 -11.36
N CYS A 407 22.24 -3.86 -12.04
CA CYS A 407 21.37 -3.57 -13.16
C CYS A 407 22.18 -3.00 -14.33
N ILE A 408 21.89 -3.51 -15.51
CA ILE A 408 22.38 -2.97 -16.78
C ILE A 408 21.16 -2.51 -17.56
N GLN A 409 21.15 -1.26 -17.96
CA GLN A 409 20.08 -0.65 -18.72
C GLN A 409 20.61 0.01 -19.98
N LYS A 410 19.86 -0.06 -21.06
CA LYS A 410 20.10 0.68 -22.30
C LYS A 410 18.86 1.44 -22.69
N LYS A 411 19.00 2.77 -22.82
CA LYS A 411 17.96 3.63 -23.40
C LYS A 411 18.30 3.93 -24.86
N ILE A 412 17.36 3.66 -25.75
CA ILE A 412 17.44 3.96 -27.17
C ILE A 412 16.38 5.04 -27.47
N ILE A 413 16.84 6.18 -27.91
CA ILE A 413 15.96 7.27 -28.34
C ILE A 413 15.60 7.03 -29.79
N LEU A 414 14.32 6.99 -30.09
CA LEU A 414 13.75 6.83 -31.42
C LEU A 414 13.36 8.19 -32.02
N PRO A 415 13.07 8.25 -33.33
CA PRO A 415 12.48 9.46 -33.94
C PRO A 415 11.21 9.91 -33.21
N ARG A 416 10.94 11.22 -33.19
CA ARG A 416 9.79 11.85 -32.52
C ARG A 416 9.84 11.82 -30.97
N SER A 417 11.02 11.66 -30.36
CA SER A 417 11.24 11.59 -28.94
C SER A 417 10.63 10.35 -28.24
N ASP A 418 10.24 9.36 -29.01
CA ASP A 418 9.91 8.05 -28.47
C ASP A 418 11.17 7.37 -27.90
N SER A 419 11.03 6.43 -26.97
CA SER A 419 12.19 5.67 -26.46
C SER A 419 11.85 4.22 -26.18
N ILE A 420 12.89 3.39 -26.28
CA ILE A 420 12.85 2.01 -25.80
C ILE A 420 13.92 1.88 -24.73
N ASP A 421 13.51 1.42 -23.56
CA ASP A 421 14.39 1.10 -22.45
C ASP A 421 14.48 -0.43 -22.32
N PHE A 422 15.70 -0.98 -22.34
CA PHE A 422 15.98 -2.38 -22.04
C PHE A 422 16.75 -2.45 -20.74
N PHE A 423 16.42 -3.42 -19.88
CA PHE A 423 17.21 -3.66 -18.69
C PHE A 423 17.28 -5.14 -18.32
N ILE A 424 18.35 -5.49 -17.62
CA ILE A 424 18.55 -6.78 -16.95
C ILE A 424 19.02 -6.47 -15.54
N ARG A 425 18.40 -7.11 -14.56
CA ARG A 425 18.73 -6.94 -13.14
C ARG A 425 18.92 -8.30 -12.49
N ALA A 426 19.93 -8.37 -11.63
CA ALA A 426 20.12 -9.44 -10.67
C ALA A 426 20.20 -8.83 -9.26
N SER A 427 19.42 -9.33 -8.32
CA SER A 427 19.45 -8.85 -6.94
C SER A 427 19.31 -9.96 -5.92
N ARG A 428 19.85 -9.71 -4.73
CA ARG A 428 19.60 -10.47 -3.52
C ARG A 428 19.04 -9.53 -2.48
N ASN A 429 17.84 -9.84 -1.99
CA ASN A 429 17.10 -9.04 -1.02
C ASN A 429 16.91 -9.85 0.27
N SER A 430 16.64 -9.19 1.40
CA SER A 430 16.29 -9.84 2.66
C SER A 430 15.06 -9.20 3.30
N THR A 431 14.36 -9.98 4.13
CA THR A 431 13.24 -9.51 4.93
C THR A 431 13.43 -9.99 6.36
N SER A 432 13.51 -9.06 7.30
CA SER A 432 13.66 -9.37 8.71
C SER A 432 12.35 -9.87 9.33
N PRO A 433 12.42 -10.80 10.30
CA PRO A 433 11.27 -11.21 11.10
C PRO A 433 10.63 -10.03 11.85
N VAL A 434 9.34 -10.14 12.14
CA VAL A 434 8.54 -9.14 12.87
C VAL A 434 8.16 -9.63 14.26
N PHE A 435 7.68 -8.75 15.14
CA PHE A 435 7.34 -9.09 16.53
C PHE A 435 6.44 -10.30 16.67
N GLN A 436 5.37 -10.39 15.89
CA GLN A 436 4.46 -11.54 15.91
C GLN A 436 5.17 -12.86 15.59
N GLN A 437 6.11 -12.87 14.67
CA GLN A 437 6.85 -14.07 14.29
C GLN A 437 7.83 -14.50 15.38
N LEU A 438 8.42 -13.52 16.08
CA LEU A 438 9.42 -13.78 17.12
C LEU A 438 8.81 -14.12 18.48
N TYR A 439 7.79 -13.37 18.90
CA TYR A 439 7.36 -13.34 20.31
C TYR A 439 5.90 -13.74 20.54
N TYR A 440 5.14 -14.05 19.48
CA TYR A 440 3.73 -14.45 19.67
C TYR A 440 3.60 -15.64 20.63
N SER A 441 2.66 -15.56 21.55
CA SER A 441 2.30 -16.66 22.45
C SER A 441 0.81 -16.61 22.75
N GLY A 442 0.04 -17.54 22.21
CA GLY A 442 -1.40 -17.61 22.44
C GLY A 442 -2.15 -18.43 21.39
N ASN A 443 -3.38 -18.80 21.69
CA ASN A 443 -4.30 -19.52 20.79
C ASN A 443 -3.67 -20.69 20.03
N GLY A 444 -2.81 -21.47 20.71
CA GLY A 444 -2.14 -22.63 20.09
C GLY A 444 -1.04 -22.24 19.10
N GLY A 445 -0.53 -21.01 19.13
CA GLY A 445 0.61 -20.55 18.33
C GLY A 445 1.78 -20.07 19.19
N LYS A 446 2.99 -20.27 18.71
CA LYS A 446 4.23 -19.85 19.36
C LYS A 446 5.23 -19.29 18.36
N GLY A 447 5.69 -18.06 18.62
CA GLY A 447 6.77 -17.40 17.89
C GLY A 447 8.14 -18.05 18.17
N ASN A 448 9.16 -17.57 17.48
CA ASN A 448 10.51 -18.14 17.57
C ASN A 448 11.57 -17.04 17.47
N GLU A 449 12.25 -16.79 18.59
CA GLU A 449 13.32 -15.77 18.67
C GLU A 449 14.58 -16.11 17.87
N SER A 450 14.74 -17.38 17.46
CA SER A 450 15.90 -17.82 16.67
C SER A 450 15.72 -17.66 15.17
N LEU A 451 14.65 -17.04 14.70
CA LEU A 451 14.42 -16.79 13.28
C LEU A 451 15.53 -15.93 12.67
N VAL A 452 15.94 -16.34 11.47
CA VAL A 452 16.85 -15.56 10.63
C VAL A 452 16.08 -14.84 9.52
N PRO A 453 16.59 -13.72 9.00
CA PRO A 453 15.96 -13.03 7.87
C PRO A 453 15.77 -13.94 6.66
N GLU A 454 14.59 -13.87 6.02
CA GLU A 454 14.36 -14.49 4.71
C GLU A 454 15.27 -13.86 3.66
N THR A 455 15.68 -14.64 2.66
CA THR A 455 16.42 -14.12 1.52
C THR A 455 15.77 -14.51 0.20
N ALA A 456 15.88 -13.62 -0.79
CA ALA A 456 15.40 -13.85 -2.15
C ALA A 456 16.46 -13.46 -3.17
N PHE A 457 16.73 -14.35 -4.14
CA PHE A 457 17.52 -14.06 -5.32
C PHE A 457 16.58 -13.80 -6.48
N SER A 458 16.66 -12.60 -7.08
CA SER A 458 15.76 -12.16 -8.13
C SER A 458 16.52 -11.84 -9.41
N PHE A 459 16.00 -12.34 -10.52
CA PHE A 459 16.43 -11.99 -11.87
C PHE A 459 15.24 -11.40 -12.61
N THR A 460 15.39 -10.18 -13.11
CA THR A 460 14.35 -9.50 -13.87
C THR A 460 14.98 -8.93 -15.14
N ALA A 461 14.34 -9.12 -16.26
CA ALA A 461 14.66 -8.43 -17.48
C ALA A 461 13.45 -7.61 -17.93
N GLY A 462 13.63 -6.65 -18.81
CA GLY A 462 12.49 -5.92 -19.32
C GLY A 462 12.80 -5.09 -20.55
N SER A 463 11.72 -4.80 -21.26
CA SER A 463 11.70 -3.82 -22.34
C SER A 463 10.49 -2.93 -22.14
N GLU A 464 10.71 -1.63 -22.19
CA GLU A 464 9.66 -0.62 -22.05
C GLU A 464 9.73 0.37 -23.23
N TYR A 465 8.65 0.47 -23.98
CA TYR A 465 8.46 1.47 -25.01
C TYR A 465 7.67 2.65 -24.46
N LYS A 466 8.19 3.86 -24.64
CA LYS A 466 7.58 5.13 -24.28
C LYS A 466 7.38 6.01 -25.51
N GLY A 467 6.12 6.29 -25.83
CA GLY A 467 5.74 7.10 -26.98
C GLY A 467 4.28 7.47 -26.97
N LYS A 468 3.62 7.40 -28.11
CA LYS A 468 2.15 7.55 -28.21
C LYS A 468 1.40 6.42 -27.48
N ILE A 469 1.99 5.23 -27.49
CA ILE A 469 1.59 4.10 -26.67
C ILE A 469 2.71 3.90 -25.66
N ASN A 470 2.38 3.58 -24.41
CA ASN A 470 3.35 3.09 -23.45
C ASN A 470 3.13 1.59 -23.29
N ALA A 471 4.17 0.79 -23.42
CA ALA A 471 4.07 -0.66 -23.27
C ALA A 471 5.31 -1.23 -22.62
N PHE A 472 5.15 -2.23 -21.75
CA PHE A 472 6.29 -2.99 -21.23
C PHE A 472 6.04 -4.49 -21.17
N VAL A 473 7.12 -5.23 -21.18
CA VAL A 473 7.18 -6.64 -20.83
C VAL A 473 8.34 -6.84 -19.85
N LYS A 474 8.07 -7.53 -18.71
CA LYS A 474 9.02 -7.70 -17.59
C LYS A 474 8.98 -9.15 -17.10
N PRO A 475 9.71 -10.11 -17.73
CA PRO A 475 9.90 -11.43 -17.18
C PRO A 475 10.73 -11.40 -15.89
N PHE A 476 10.36 -12.26 -14.93
CA PHE A 476 11.03 -12.39 -13.65
C PHE A 476 11.23 -13.85 -13.24
N LEU A 477 12.26 -14.08 -12.41
CA LEU A 477 12.58 -15.36 -11.78
C LEU A 477 13.12 -15.06 -10.38
N VAL A 478 12.49 -15.65 -9.35
CA VAL A 478 12.84 -15.40 -7.95
C VAL A 478 13.01 -16.73 -7.21
N PHE A 479 14.13 -16.89 -6.52
CA PHE A 479 14.42 -18.02 -5.64
C PHE A 479 14.40 -17.55 -4.20
N TYR A 480 13.48 -18.09 -3.41
CA TYR A 480 13.41 -17.83 -1.98
C TYR A 480 14.11 -18.89 -1.18
N LYS A 481 14.76 -18.44 -0.11
CA LYS A 481 15.39 -19.27 0.90
C LYS A 481 15.03 -18.78 2.29
N ASP A 482 14.92 -19.72 3.23
CA ASP A 482 14.64 -19.45 4.65
C ASP A 482 13.31 -18.67 4.86
N LYS A 483 12.27 -18.99 4.06
CA LYS A 483 10.94 -18.37 4.21
C LYS A 483 10.39 -18.64 5.60
N ILE A 484 9.92 -17.57 6.24
CA ILE A 484 9.28 -17.62 7.54
C ILE A 484 7.80 -17.92 7.37
N GLY A 485 7.29 -18.83 8.16
CA GLY A 485 5.88 -19.16 8.17
C GLY A 485 5.49 -19.97 9.38
N TRP A 486 4.18 -20.13 9.54
CA TRP A 486 3.58 -20.90 10.63
C TRP A 486 3.37 -22.34 10.18
N ASN A 487 3.94 -23.29 10.92
CA ASN A 487 3.85 -24.72 10.68
C ASN A 487 3.16 -25.41 11.86
N TYR A 488 2.15 -26.25 11.59
CA TYR A 488 1.45 -27.01 12.62
C TYR A 488 2.17 -28.32 12.91
N ASN A 489 2.67 -28.50 14.14
CA ASN A 489 3.43 -29.70 14.53
C ASN A 489 2.55 -30.84 15.08
N GLY A 490 1.22 -30.70 15.03
CA GLY A 490 0.24 -31.65 15.58
C GLY A 490 -0.35 -31.20 16.92
N THR A 491 0.27 -30.25 17.62
CA THR A 491 -0.18 -29.67 18.90
C THR A 491 -0.36 -28.17 18.83
N GLU A 492 0.59 -27.47 18.21
CA GLU A 492 0.60 -26.00 18.15
C GLU A 492 1.19 -25.52 16.81
N TRP A 493 0.92 -24.26 16.47
CA TRP A 493 1.52 -23.59 15.34
C TRP A 493 2.85 -22.97 15.75
N LEU A 494 3.95 -23.38 15.12
CA LEU A 494 5.29 -22.83 15.34
C LEU A 494 5.69 -21.92 14.19
N CYS A 495 6.31 -20.80 14.52
CA CYS A 495 6.91 -19.93 13.53
C CYS A 495 8.35 -20.40 13.24
N GLU A 496 8.65 -20.72 11.99
CA GLU A 496 9.93 -21.32 11.61
C GLU A 496 10.43 -20.82 10.25
N ASN A 497 11.75 -20.87 10.04
CA ASN A 497 12.36 -20.75 8.71
C ASN A 497 12.30 -22.13 8.03
N PHE A 498 11.24 -22.46 7.34
CA PHE A 498 11.06 -23.81 6.78
C PHE A 498 10.97 -23.84 5.26
N GLY A 499 10.82 -22.68 4.62
CA GLY A 499 10.38 -22.64 3.24
C GLY A 499 11.46 -22.25 2.24
N SER A 500 11.41 -22.89 1.09
CA SER A 500 12.01 -22.37 -0.14
C SER A 500 10.99 -22.44 -1.28
N SER A 501 11.11 -21.52 -2.23
CA SER A 501 10.24 -21.51 -3.41
C SER A 501 10.96 -20.95 -4.61
N VAL A 502 10.45 -21.29 -5.80
CA VAL A 502 10.81 -20.67 -7.06
C VAL A 502 9.57 -20.06 -7.68
N ASN A 503 9.66 -18.76 -7.95
CA ASN A 503 8.58 -17.98 -8.54
C ASN A 503 9.05 -17.44 -9.88
N TYR A 504 8.29 -17.64 -10.93
CA TYR A 504 8.63 -17.16 -12.27
C TYR A 504 7.38 -16.72 -13.03
N GLY A 505 7.57 -15.77 -13.92
CA GLY A 505 6.46 -15.22 -14.68
C GLY A 505 6.85 -14.03 -15.52
N SER A 506 5.87 -13.25 -15.89
CA SER A 506 6.06 -12.01 -16.63
C SER A 506 4.90 -11.06 -16.42
N ASP A 507 5.20 -9.75 -16.34
CA ASP A 507 4.24 -8.67 -16.38
C ASP A 507 4.20 -8.06 -17.77
N PHE A 508 3.01 -7.74 -18.23
CA PHE A 508 2.73 -7.05 -19.48
C PHE A 508 1.84 -5.85 -19.20
N PHE A 509 2.13 -4.76 -19.86
CA PHE A 509 1.34 -3.54 -19.78
C PHE A 509 1.28 -2.83 -21.12
N VAL A 510 0.11 -2.28 -21.42
CA VAL A 510 -0.09 -1.40 -22.58
C VAL A 510 -1.03 -0.27 -22.18
N SER A 511 -0.67 0.96 -22.53
CA SER A 511 -1.49 2.16 -22.34
C SER A 511 -1.56 2.97 -23.62
N SER A 512 -2.78 3.33 -24.00
CA SER A 512 -3.05 4.06 -25.24
C SER A 512 -3.50 5.52 -25.02
N ALA A 513 -3.37 6.04 -23.79
CA ALA A 513 -3.93 7.32 -23.37
C ALA A 513 -3.58 8.52 -24.30
N LYS A 514 -2.45 8.45 -25.01
CA LYS A 514 -2.01 9.51 -25.92
C LYS A 514 -2.38 9.27 -27.39
N LEU A 515 -2.92 8.10 -27.72
CA LEU A 515 -3.16 7.71 -29.12
C LEU A 515 -4.59 8.00 -29.58
N PHE A 516 -5.57 7.84 -28.70
CA PHE A 516 -7.00 7.83 -29.03
C PHE A 516 -7.79 8.94 -28.32
N ASP A 517 -7.18 10.05 -27.91
CA ASP A 517 -7.92 11.15 -27.29
C ASP A 517 -9.22 11.46 -28.09
N PRO A 518 -10.40 11.48 -27.47
CA PRO A 518 -10.71 11.50 -26.05
C PRO A 518 -10.85 10.14 -25.34
N PHE A 519 -10.47 9.04 -25.98
CA PHE A 519 -10.52 7.69 -25.46
C PHE A 519 -9.19 7.30 -24.83
N PHE A 520 -9.21 6.51 -23.77
CA PHE A 520 -8.05 5.79 -23.27
C PHE A 520 -8.36 4.31 -23.06
N ILE A 521 -7.36 3.47 -23.23
CA ILE A 521 -7.40 2.05 -22.92
C ILE A 521 -6.06 1.68 -22.28
N ASP A 522 -6.12 1.11 -21.08
CA ASP A 522 -4.98 0.55 -20.37
C ASP A 522 -5.25 -0.92 -20.11
N ALA A 523 -4.27 -1.77 -20.35
CA ALA A 523 -4.35 -3.20 -20.10
C ALA A 523 -3.09 -3.65 -19.35
N SER A 524 -3.25 -4.42 -18.29
CA SER A 524 -2.16 -5.10 -17.60
C SER A 524 -2.47 -6.58 -17.45
N TYR A 525 -1.45 -7.42 -17.61
CA TYR A 525 -1.57 -8.85 -17.43
C TYR A 525 -0.32 -9.38 -16.73
N THR A 526 -0.52 -10.16 -15.66
CA THR A 526 0.53 -10.85 -14.93
C THR A 526 0.34 -12.34 -15.03
N PHE A 527 1.38 -13.04 -15.46
CA PHE A 527 1.54 -14.48 -15.32
C PHE A 527 2.52 -14.76 -14.19
N CYS A 528 2.12 -15.53 -13.16
CA CYS A 528 2.97 -15.86 -12.01
C CYS A 528 2.81 -17.33 -11.58
N ARG A 529 3.86 -18.11 -11.74
CA ARG A 529 4.00 -19.46 -11.17
C ARG A 529 4.93 -19.40 -9.97
N ALA A 530 4.35 -19.54 -8.77
CA ALA A 530 5.08 -19.54 -7.51
C ALA A 530 5.00 -20.94 -6.88
N ARG A 531 6.12 -21.69 -6.90
CA ARG A 531 6.16 -23.11 -6.53
C ARG A 531 7.02 -23.36 -5.31
N LEU A 532 6.50 -24.12 -4.36
CA LEU A 532 7.26 -24.62 -3.22
C LEU A 532 8.33 -25.62 -3.65
N THR A 533 9.52 -25.56 -3.04
CA THR A 533 10.65 -26.41 -3.39
C THR A 533 11.23 -27.21 -2.22
N SER A 534 10.91 -26.81 -0.96
CA SER A 534 11.54 -27.36 0.25
C SER A 534 10.90 -28.64 0.79
N ASP A 535 9.58 -28.74 0.82
CA ASP A 535 8.88 -29.86 1.43
C ASP A 535 8.51 -30.90 0.37
N SER A 536 8.89 -32.18 0.60
CA SER A 536 8.60 -33.25 -0.33
C SER A 536 7.10 -33.51 -0.52
N SER A 537 6.27 -33.24 0.48
CA SER A 537 4.82 -33.49 0.44
C SER A 537 4.05 -32.45 -0.37
N VAL A 538 4.58 -31.24 -0.48
CA VAL A 538 3.95 -30.09 -1.20
C VAL A 538 4.83 -29.53 -2.32
N ARG A 539 5.94 -30.21 -2.61
CA ARG A 539 6.88 -29.77 -3.62
C ARG A 539 6.24 -29.64 -5.00
N GLY A 540 6.45 -28.50 -5.65
CA GLY A 540 5.87 -28.18 -6.96
C GLY A 540 4.47 -27.58 -6.89
N ASN A 541 3.83 -27.55 -5.72
CA ASN A 541 2.55 -26.91 -5.53
C ASN A 541 2.67 -25.38 -5.62
N GLN A 542 1.59 -24.75 -6.10
CA GLN A 542 1.46 -23.29 -6.13
C GLN A 542 1.37 -22.75 -4.72
N ILE A 543 2.08 -21.68 -4.42
CA ILE A 543 1.97 -20.96 -3.15
C ILE A 543 0.54 -20.46 -2.97
N MET A 544 0.00 -20.62 -1.76
CA MET A 544 -1.36 -20.17 -1.42
C MET A 544 -1.55 -18.69 -1.70
N TYR A 545 -2.79 -18.30 -2.01
CA TYR A 545 -3.26 -16.93 -2.31
C TYR A 545 -2.57 -16.22 -3.48
N THR A 546 -1.73 -16.91 -4.24
CA THR A 546 -1.08 -16.36 -5.43
C THR A 546 -1.78 -16.87 -6.70
N PRO A 547 -2.51 -16.01 -7.44
CA PRO A 547 -3.13 -16.40 -8.70
C PRO A 547 -2.06 -16.65 -9.77
N VAL A 548 -2.33 -17.55 -10.69
CA VAL A 548 -1.42 -17.81 -11.82
C VAL A 548 -1.61 -16.75 -12.90
N HIS A 549 -2.83 -16.27 -13.10
CA HIS A 549 -3.18 -15.28 -14.09
C HIS A 549 -3.96 -14.13 -13.43
N SER A 550 -3.54 -12.91 -13.67
CA SER A 550 -4.25 -11.69 -13.30
C SER A 550 -4.34 -10.76 -14.51
N LEU A 551 -5.51 -10.21 -14.77
CA LEU A 551 -5.76 -9.27 -15.86
C LEU A 551 -6.51 -8.05 -15.32
N SER A 552 -6.07 -6.86 -15.69
CA SER A 552 -6.80 -5.62 -15.45
C SER A 552 -6.93 -4.86 -16.76
N LEU A 553 -8.15 -4.43 -17.08
CA LEU A 553 -8.46 -3.60 -18.24
C LEU A 553 -9.15 -2.34 -17.76
N SER A 554 -8.66 -1.19 -18.14
CA SER A 554 -9.28 0.11 -17.86
C SER A 554 -9.54 0.81 -19.19
N CYS A 555 -10.73 1.36 -19.35
CA CYS A 555 -11.05 2.18 -20.50
C CYS A 555 -11.93 3.37 -20.10
N GLY A 556 -11.92 4.40 -20.90
CA GLY A 556 -12.81 5.54 -20.69
C GLY A 556 -12.81 6.53 -21.83
N ILE A 557 -13.73 7.47 -21.73
CA ILE A 557 -13.95 8.53 -22.69
C ILE A 557 -14.34 9.82 -21.97
N SER A 558 -13.77 10.94 -22.45
CA SER A 558 -14.24 12.28 -22.11
C SER A 558 -15.17 12.80 -23.20
N PHE A 559 -16.35 13.27 -22.85
CA PHE A 559 -17.36 13.73 -23.79
C PHE A 559 -18.12 14.96 -23.26
N LEU A 560 -18.77 15.68 -24.16
CA LEU A 560 -19.53 16.92 -23.84
C LEU A 560 -18.74 17.92 -22.97
N LYS A 561 -17.42 18.00 -23.15
CA LYS A 561 -16.45 18.86 -22.43
C LYS A 561 -16.35 18.62 -20.91
N ASN A 562 -17.45 18.23 -20.27
CA ASN A 562 -17.59 18.19 -18.81
C ASN A 562 -17.80 16.78 -18.25
N PHE A 563 -18.04 15.79 -19.11
CA PHE A 563 -18.33 14.42 -18.69
C PHE A 563 -17.13 13.52 -18.98
N LYS A 564 -16.81 12.64 -18.02
CA LYS A 564 -15.88 11.54 -18.18
C LYS A 564 -16.58 10.24 -17.73
N TRP A 565 -16.61 9.27 -18.61
CA TRP A 565 -17.00 7.90 -18.27
C TRP A 565 -15.75 7.02 -18.26
N SER A 566 -15.67 6.10 -17.29
CA SER A 566 -14.63 5.09 -17.22
C SER A 566 -15.18 3.77 -16.72
N ALA A 567 -14.54 2.68 -17.15
CA ALA A 567 -14.84 1.34 -16.70
C ALA A 567 -13.53 0.59 -16.44
N GLN A 568 -13.55 -0.26 -15.43
CA GLN A 568 -12.44 -1.11 -15.06
C GLN A 568 -12.92 -2.55 -14.89
N PHE A 569 -12.29 -3.46 -15.61
CA PHE A 569 -12.49 -4.90 -15.50
C PHE A 569 -11.26 -5.53 -14.87
N ALA A 570 -11.43 -6.39 -13.88
CA ALA A 570 -10.38 -7.18 -13.27
C ALA A 570 -10.74 -8.67 -13.31
N TYR A 571 -9.77 -9.51 -13.61
CA TYR A 571 -9.88 -10.97 -13.57
C TYR A 571 -8.69 -11.54 -12.79
N ASN A 572 -8.96 -12.49 -11.89
CA ASN A 572 -7.96 -13.29 -11.21
C ASN A 572 -8.32 -14.76 -11.33
N SER A 573 -7.34 -15.57 -11.73
CA SER A 573 -7.51 -17.02 -11.75
C SER A 573 -7.62 -17.58 -10.33
N LYS A 574 -8.06 -18.81 -10.21
CA LYS A 574 -8.18 -19.51 -8.92
C LYS A 574 -6.92 -19.37 -8.07
N LYS A 575 -7.11 -19.23 -6.74
CA LYS A 575 -6.05 -19.17 -5.73
C LYS A 575 -6.23 -20.32 -4.77
N PHE A 576 -5.15 -21.02 -4.42
CA PHE A 576 -5.20 -22.04 -3.39
C PHE A 576 -5.23 -21.41 -1.99
N LYS A 577 -5.99 -22.02 -1.06
CA LYS A 577 -6.08 -21.59 0.34
C LYS A 577 -4.98 -22.16 1.22
N ASP A 578 -4.36 -23.24 0.77
CA ASP A 578 -3.35 -24.00 1.49
C ASP A 578 -2.22 -24.45 0.53
N ASN A 579 -1.07 -24.75 1.11
CA ASN A 579 0.09 -25.21 0.34
C ASN A 579 -0.06 -26.65 -0.21
N SER A 580 -1.07 -27.41 0.24
CA SER A 580 -1.36 -28.74 -0.32
C SER A 580 -2.12 -28.65 -1.63
N ASN A 581 -2.64 -27.48 -1.99
CA ASN A 581 -3.45 -27.18 -3.16
C ASN A 581 -4.76 -28.00 -3.26
N LYS A 582 -5.27 -28.47 -2.11
CA LYS A 582 -6.51 -29.24 -2.05
C LYS A 582 -7.73 -28.35 -2.01
N SER A 583 -7.66 -27.20 -1.33
CA SER A 583 -8.73 -26.22 -1.27
C SER A 583 -8.35 -24.96 -2.04
N PHE A 584 -9.33 -24.33 -2.67
CA PHE A 584 -9.10 -23.15 -3.49
C PHE A 584 -10.27 -22.17 -3.43
N ILE A 585 -9.98 -20.93 -3.76
CA ILE A 585 -10.93 -19.89 -4.10
C ILE A 585 -11.07 -19.92 -5.62
N PRO A 586 -12.28 -20.02 -6.19
CA PRO A 586 -12.48 -20.01 -7.63
C PRO A 586 -11.92 -18.75 -8.28
N ASP A 587 -11.74 -18.77 -9.57
CA ASP A 587 -11.51 -17.60 -10.38
C ASP A 587 -12.67 -16.61 -10.25
N TYR A 588 -12.37 -15.34 -10.32
CA TYR A 588 -13.34 -14.29 -10.24
C TYR A 588 -13.00 -13.13 -11.18
N TYR A 589 -14.04 -12.41 -11.54
CA TYR A 589 -13.93 -11.17 -12.28
C TYR A 589 -14.81 -10.10 -11.66
N ASN A 590 -14.42 -8.85 -11.87
CA ASN A 590 -15.15 -7.69 -11.38
C ASN A 590 -15.20 -6.63 -12.48
N LEU A 591 -16.32 -5.91 -12.58
CA LEU A 591 -16.48 -4.73 -13.41
C LEU A 591 -16.98 -3.58 -12.57
N ASP A 592 -16.22 -2.51 -12.54
CA ASP A 592 -16.60 -1.23 -11.95
C ASP A 592 -16.78 -0.18 -13.05
N THR A 593 -17.69 0.75 -12.87
CA THR A 593 -17.89 1.87 -13.81
C THR A 593 -18.12 3.17 -13.06
N LYS A 594 -17.57 4.26 -13.57
CA LYS A 594 -17.66 5.60 -12.99
C LYS A 594 -18.09 6.60 -14.06
N LEU A 595 -19.07 7.41 -13.72
CA LEU A 595 -19.45 8.61 -14.47
C LEU A 595 -19.10 9.84 -13.63
N GLU A 596 -18.39 10.77 -14.21
CA GLU A 596 -17.97 12.01 -13.57
C GLU A 596 -18.38 13.21 -14.42
N TRP A 597 -18.93 14.23 -13.77
CA TRP A 597 -19.22 15.52 -14.36
C TRP A 597 -18.51 16.62 -13.60
N LYS A 598 -17.83 17.55 -14.32
CA LYS A 598 -17.10 18.67 -13.75
C LYS A 598 -17.49 19.98 -14.39
N SER A 599 -17.70 21.00 -13.57
CA SER A 599 -17.95 22.38 -14.02
C SER A 599 -17.52 23.38 -12.96
N SER A 600 -16.67 24.36 -13.35
CA SER A 600 -16.35 25.56 -12.55
C SER A 600 -16.18 25.33 -11.04
N GLY A 601 -15.34 24.38 -10.65
CA GLY A 601 -15.07 24.05 -9.23
C GLY A 601 -16.05 23.05 -8.60
N LEU A 602 -17.14 22.66 -9.28
CA LEU A 602 -18.06 21.61 -8.83
C LEU A 602 -17.81 20.32 -9.60
N SER A 603 -17.68 19.20 -8.88
CA SER A 603 -17.58 17.85 -9.46
C SER A 603 -18.62 16.94 -8.85
N LEU A 604 -19.32 16.19 -9.69
CA LEU A 604 -20.25 15.14 -9.29
C LEU A 604 -19.75 13.80 -9.85
N SER A 605 -19.73 12.75 -9.05
CA SER A 605 -19.39 11.43 -9.55
C SER A 605 -20.31 10.35 -9.03
N LEU A 606 -20.64 9.41 -9.93
CA LEU A 606 -21.37 8.19 -9.64
C LEU A 606 -20.46 7.01 -9.96
N LEU A 607 -20.11 6.24 -8.92
CA LEU A 607 -19.32 5.03 -9.03
C LEU A 607 -20.20 3.82 -8.76
N TRP A 608 -20.28 2.93 -9.72
CA TRP A 608 -20.98 1.65 -9.60
C TRP A 608 -19.94 0.52 -9.56
N LYS A 609 -19.78 -0.09 -8.38
CA LYS A 609 -18.86 -1.21 -8.16
C LYS A 609 -19.57 -2.54 -8.30
N ASN A 610 -18.84 -3.54 -8.79
CA ASN A 610 -19.31 -4.90 -8.98
C ASN A 610 -20.65 -4.93 -9.75
N VAL A 611 -20.62 -4.37 -10.97
CA VAL A 611 -21.83 -4.20 -11.84
C VAL A 611 -22.57 -5.53 -12.04
N PHE A 612 -21.85 -6.63 -12.11
CA PHE A 612 -22.44 -7.97 -12.32
C PHE A 612 -22.96 -8.61 -11.04
N ASP A 613 -22.85 -7.94 -9.88
CA ASP A 613 -23.18 -8.51 -8.56
C ASP A 613 -22.55 -9.90 -8.34
N PHE A 614 -21.32 -10.06 -8.83
CA PHE A 614 -20.62 -11.32 -8.77
C PHE A 614 -20.17 -11.58 -7.32
N GLN A 615 -20.66 -12.66 -6.73
CA GLN A 615 -20.33 -13.02 -5.37
C GLN A 615 -19.12 -13.94 -5.35
N TYR A 616 -18.04 -13.47 -4.77
CA TYR A 616 -16.80 -14.23 -4.62
C TYR A 616 -16.25 -14.06 -3.20
N ALA A 617 -15.40 -14.98 -2.79
CA ALA A 617 -14.70 -14.89 -1.51
C ALA A 617 -13.23 -14.51 -1.73
N ALA A 618 -12.72 -13.62 -0.92
CA ALA A 618 -11.31 -13.25 -0.96
C ALA A 618 -10.43 -14.30 -0.29
N ALA A 619 -10.85 -14.80 0.85
CA ALA A 619 -10.21 -15.83 1.65
C ALA A 619 -11.23 -16.44 2.61
N ASP A 620 -10.99 -17.68 3.04
CA ASP A 620 -11.61 -18.36 4.19
C ASP A 620 -13.09 -18.02 4.47
N SER A 621 -13.95 -18.14 3.48
CA SER A 621 -15.39 -17.95 3.64
C SER A 621 -15.87 -16.51 3.82
N THR A 622 -14.99 -15.50 3.77
CA THR A 622 -15.41 -14.10 3.81
C THR A 622 -15.87 -13.66 2.42
N PRO A 623 -17.17 -13.45 2.21
CA PRO A 623 -17.67 -13.00 0.92
C PRO A 623 -17.31 -11.53 0.68
N TYR A 624 -17.07 -11.19 -0.58
CA TYR A 624 -17.03 -9.78 -0.97
C TYR A 624 -18.44 -9.19 -0.93
N PRO A 625 -18.57 -7.90 -0.61
CA PRO A 625 -19.85 -7.23 -0.75
C PRO A 625 -20.29 -7.26 -2.22
N GLY A 626 -21.60 -7.40 -2.42
CA GLY A 626 -22.22 -7.35 -3.73
C GLY A 626 -22.10 -5.98 -4.39
N THR A 627 -22.94 -5.75 -5.38
CA THR A 627 -22.98 -4.49 -6.12
C THR A 627 -23.25 -3.28 -5.22
N SER A 628 -22.56 -2.17 -5.45
CA SER A 628 -22.73 -0.92 -4.68
C SER A 628 -22.67 0.32 -5.57
N LEU A 629 -23.41 1.36 -5.16
CA LEU A 629 -23.42 2.68 -5.78
C LEU A 629 -22.83 3.69 -4.81
N THR A 630 -21.91 4.53 -5.27
CA THR A 630 -21.36 5.66 -4.51
C THR A 630 -21.61 6.96 -5.26
N LEU A 631 -22.27 7.90 -4.63
CA LEU A 631 -22.42 9.26 -5.10
C LEU A 631 -21.46 10.16 -4.36
N SER A 632 -20.68 10.97 -5.08
CA SER A 632 -19.75 11.93 -4.47
C SER A 632 -19.96 13.32 -5.07
N VAL A 633 -19.80 14.32 -4.22
CA VAL A 633 -19.86 15.76 -4.58
C VAL A 633 -18.57 16.38 -4.07
N SER A 634 -17.87 17.13 -4.95
CA SER A 634 -16.66 17.88 -4.57
C SER A 634 -16.77 19.34 -5.01
N LEU A 635 -16.30 20.23 -4.16
CA LEU A 635 -16.17 21.66 -4.41
C LEU A 635 -14.70 22.03 -4.30
N SER A 636 -14.13 22.61 -5.36
CA SER A 636 -12.75 23.14 -5.39
C SER A 636 -12.76 24.67 -5.58
N PHE A 637 -11.87 25.37 -4.87
CA PHE A 637 -11.79 26.83 -4.83
C PHE A 637 -10.35 27.30 -4.63
#